data_e30c63e954d44265651a37de0a746cbf
#
_entry.id   e30c63e954d44265651a37de0a746cbf
#
_cell.length_a   1.000
_cell.length_b   1.000
_cell.length_c   1.000
_cell.angle_alpha   90.00
_cell.angle_beta   90.00
_cell.angle_gamma   90.00
#
_symmetry.space_group_name_H-M   'P 1'
#
loop_
_entity.id
_entity.type
_entity.pdbx_description
1 polymer ?
#
loop_
_entity_poly.entity_id
_entity_poly.type
_entity_poly.pdbx_seq_one_letter_code
_entity_poly.pdbx_strand_id
1 'polypeptide(L)'
;VTAVRAETGYTARHLSVLEGLEAVRKRPGMYIGSTDTRGLMHCLWEIVDNAVDEALGGYCTRIEVELHADGSVEVRDNGRGIPVDVEPKSGLAGVELVYTKLHAGGKFGGGSYGASGGLHGVGASVVNALSSRVDVEVDRDGKVHQISFRRGVPGVFDGDGPTAKFRKKSGLRDGGPAPRNTTGTRVRFWADRQIFLPEAEVSLDEIHVRLRQTAFLVPGLTLVVRDVRGEEPVEETFRFDGGISEFTEFLSRDEAVCDVLRLQGEGHFHETVPVLDDQGHMTPTEIERELTADVAIRWGKGYETTVRSFVNVIATPKGGTHVAGFERALVRTINEQLRETRLLKNGDEPVTKEDILEGLTAVVTVRVPEPQFEGQTKEVLGTSAASRIVAHVVTRELKALFANPKRGQKQQLRAVLEKVVAAAKARIAAREHRDNQRRKSALENSALPAKLVDCRSDDVDRSELFIVEGDSALGTAKLARDSEFQALLPIRGKILNVQKASVADMLKNAECAAIIQVVGAGSGRSFDIESARYGKIILMADADVDGAHIRCLLLTLFHRYMKPMVEAGRVFAAVPPLHRIEVTNPGRGQDKYIYTYSDAELHKVLRDLERRGKRWKDPVQRYKGLGEMDADQLAETTMDPRHRVLRRVRIEDVEDAEHIFSLLMGSDVGPRREFIIGSAAEVDRDHIDA
;
A
#
# COMPACT_ATOMS: atom_id res chain seq x y z
N VAL A 1 29.31 -14.90 41.22
CA VAL A 1 28.48 -13.98 40.44
C VAL A 1 27.52 -13.34 41.44
N THR A 2 27.86 -12.16 41.92
CA THR A 2 27.09 -11.39 42.89
C THR A 2 25.98 -10.65 42.14
N ALA A 3 24.73 -11.04 42.39
CA ALA A 3 23.57 -10.33 41.86
C ALA A 3 23.49 -8.95 42.53
N VAL A 4 23.71 -7.92 41.76
CA VAL A 4 23.41 -6.53 42.16
C VAL A 4 21.86 -6.44 42.28
N ARG A 5 21.35 -6.36 43.48
CA ARG A 5 19.96 -5.98 43.75
C ARG A 5 19.80 -4.56 43.25
N ALA A 6 19.05 -4.39 42.15
CA ALA A 6 18.59 -3.11 41.73
C ALA A 6 17.68 -2.54 42.83
N GLU A 7 17.96 -1.34 43.29
CA GLU A 7 17.08 -0.61 44.21
C GLU A 7 15.72 -0.42 43.55
N THR A 8 14.69 -1.07 44.06
CA THR A 8 13.30 -1.02 43.62
C THR A 8 12.56 0.21 44.17
N GLY A 9 13.21 1.35 44.11
CA GLY A 9 12.62 2.60 44.52
C GLY A 9 12.00 3.37 43.35
N TYR A 10 10.98 2.82 42.66
CA TYR A 10 10.19 3.61 41.74
C TYR A 10 9.36 4.61 42.52
N THR A 11 9.74 5.90 42.47
CA THR A 11 9.08 7.00 43.20
C THR A 11 8.61 8.06 42.18
N ALA A 12 7.74 8.99 42.64
CA ALA A 12 7.28 10.10 41.82
C ALA A 12 8.42 10.96 41.19
N ARG A 13 9.62 10.91 41.76
CA ARG A 13 10.81 11.56 41.19
C ARG A 13 11.26 10.99 39.83
N HIS A 14 10.83 9.78 39.50
CA HIS A 14 11.10 9.14 38.23
C HIS A 14 10.01 9.41 37.17
N LEU A 15 8.94 10.13 37.57
CA LEU A 15 7.89 10.59 36.66
C LEU A 15 8.34 11.91 36.02
N SER A 16 8.41 11.96 34.71
CA SER A 16 8.57 13.21 33.95
C SER A 16 7.25 13.58 33.31
N VAL A 17 6.75 14.76 33.58
CA VAL A 17 5.59 15.32 32.87
C VAL A 17 6.13 16.05 31.64
N LEU A 18 5.63 15.68 30.49
CA LEU A 18 5.92 16.35 29.22
C LEU A 18 4.70 17.16 28.82
N GLU A 19 4.89 18.44 28.57
CA GLU A 19 3.80 19.34 28.20
C GLU A 19 4.00 19.89 26.78
N GLY A 20 2.89 20.13 26.08
CA GLY A 20 2.85 20.80 24.79
C GLY A 20 3.74 20.15 23.74
N LEU A 21 4.42 20.96 22.92
CA LEU A 21 5.22 20.51 21.79
C LEU A 21 6.50 19.74 22.19
N GLU A 22 6.95 19.86 23.44
CA GLU A 22 8.10 19.10 23.93
C GLU A 22 7.77 17.59 24.01
N ALA A 23 6.53 17.24 24.36
CA ALA A 23 6.06 15.87 24.34
C ALA A 23 6.14 15.24 22.94
N VAL A 24 5.78 16.01 21.90
CA VAL A 24 5.86 15.59 20.50
C VAL A 24 7.31 15.31 20.12
N ARG A 25 8.25 16.19 20.46
CA ARG A 25 9.67 16.03 20.14
C ARG A 25 10.31 14.83 20.84
N LYS A 26 9.91 14.53 22.07
CA LYS A 26 10.45 13.39 22.82
C LYS A 26 9.85 12.05 22.41
N ARG A 27 8.63 12.03 21.88
CA ARG A 27 7.94 10.81 21.43
C ARG A 27 7.26 10.98 20.09
N PRO A 28 8.02 11.28 19.02
CA PRO A 28 7.46 11.57 17.69
C PRO A 28 6.62 10.40 17.14
N GLY A 29 7.03 9.15 17.40
CA GLY A 29 6.31 7.96 16.96
C GLY A 29 4.85 7.86 17.42
N MET A 30 4.47 8.54 18.53
CA MET A 30 3.07 8.60 18.97
C MET A 30 2.20 9.45 18.04
N TYR A 31 2.79 10.40 17.31
CA TYR A 31 2.07 11.39 16.49
C TYR A 31 2.21 11.09 14.98
N ILE A 32 3.37 10.63 14.55
CA ILE A 32 3.69 10.40 13.12
C ILE A 32 4.04 8.93 12.80
N GLY A 33 3.90 8.03 13.77
CA GLY A 33 4.12 6.59 13.61
C GLY A 33 5.58 6.16 13.60
N SER A 34 6.46 6.86 12.89
CA SER A 34 7.91 6.56 12.79
C SER A 34 8.73 7.82 12.55
N THR A 35 10.05 7.70 12.55
CA THR A 35 10.99 8.80 12.20
C THR A 35 11.78 8.54 10.92
N ASP A 36 11.38 7.52 10.17
CA ASP A 36 11.86 7.21 8.82
C ASP A 36 11.12 8.04 7.74
N THR A 37 11.28 7.68 6.48
CA THR A 37 10.56 8.28 5.34
C THR A 37 9.04 8.35 5.56
N ARG A 38 8.42 7.33 6.14
CA ARG A 38 6.96 7.30 6.38
C ARG A 38 6.53 8.39 7.35
N GLY A 39 7.28 8.58 8.44
CA GLY A 39 6.99 9.67 9.39
C GLY A 39 7.21 11.05 8.77
N LEU A 40 8.21 11.20 7.93
CA LEU A 40 8.45 12.44 7.19
C LEU A 40 7.32 12.74 6.19
N MET A 41 6.89 11.73 5.43
CA MET A 41 5.73 11.83 4.54
C MET A 41 4.46 12.17 5.32
N HIS A 42 4.29 11.62 6.54
CA HIS A 42 3.15 11.97 7.39
C HIS A 42 3.12 13.46 7.73
N CYS A 43 4.27 14.09 8.03
CA CYS A 43 4.36 15.54 8.23
C CYS A 43 3.90 16.33 7.00
N LEU A 44 4.28 15.91 5.80
CA LEU A 44 3.81 16.53 4.56
C LEU A 44 2.28 16.40 4.43
N TRP A 45 1.75 15.20 4.70
CA TRP A 45 0.32 14.96 4.59
C TRP A 45 -0.51 15.80 5.54
N GLU A 46 -0.04 16.04 6.75
CA GLU A 46 -0.76 16.93 7.71
C GLU A 46 -0.91 18.36 7.18
N ILE A 47 0.07 18.87 6.42
CA ILE A 47 -0.03 20.20 5.80
C ILE A 47 -0.90 20.16 4.54
N VAL A 48 -0.73 19.16 3.67
CA VAL A 48 -1.54 18.98 2.45
C VAL A 48 -3.00 18.78 2.81
N ASP A 49 -3.30 17.93 3.80
CA ASP A 49 -4.68 17.63 4.22
C ASP A 49 -5.39 18.88 4.76
N ASN A 50 -4.66 19.83 5.38
CA ASN A 50 -5.25 21.12 5.77
C ASN A 50 -5.70 21.95 4.56
N ALA A 51 -4.90 21.96 3.49
CA ALA A 51 -5.26 22.62 2.23
C ALA A 51 -6.41 21.91 1.50
N VAL A 52 -6.43 20.57 1.56
CA VAL A 52 -7.53 19.74 1.00
C VAL A 52 -8.84 19.98 1.78
N ASP A 53 -8.79 20.18 3.08
CA ASP A 53 -9.98 20.53 3.88
C ASP A 53 -10.59 21.87 3.45
N GLU A 54 -9.78 22.87 3.06
CA GLU A 54 -10.27 24.11 2.45
C GLU A 54 -10.96 23.83 1.10
N ALA A 55 -10.41 22.88 0.30
CA ALA A 55 -11.01 22.48 -0.96
C ALA A 55 -12.33 21.73 -0.77
N LEU A 56 -12.42 20.85 0.23
CA LEU A 56 -13.67 20.18 0.62
C LEU A 56 -14.75 21.17 1.07
N GLY A 57 -14.32 22.24 1.75
CA GLY A 57 -15.21 23.35 2.12
C GLY A 57 -15.62 24.26 0.94
N GLY A 58 -15.08 24.03 -0.26
CA GLY A 58 -15.34 24.82 -1.47
C GLY A 58 -14.58 26.15 -1.53
N TYR A 59 -13.58 26.35 -0.68
CA TYR A 59 -12.82 27.60 -0.59
C TYR A 59 -11.47 27.57 -1.30
N CYS A 60 -10.98 26.38 -1.68
CA CYS A 60 -9.71 26.20 -2.36
C CYS A 60 -9.90 25.47 -3.68
N THR A 61 -9.24 25.93 -4.74
CA THR A 61 -9.28 25.34 -6.08
C THR A 61 -7.91 24.91 -6.60
N ARG A 62 -6.85 25.28 -5.90
CA ARG A 62 -5.48 24.98 -6.30
C ARG A 62 -4.58 24.79 -5.07
N ILE A 63 -3.84 23.68 -5.07
CA ILE A 63 -2.81 23.36 -4.08
C ILE A 63 -1.52 23.03 -4.82
N GLU A 64 -0.42 23.59 -4.36
CA GLU A 64 0.92 23.37 -4.92
C GLU A 64 1.82 22.78 -3.83
N VAL A 65 2.56 21.73 -4.19
CA VAL A 65 3.59 21.10 -3.35
C VAL A 65 4.92 21.25 -4.06
N GLU A 66 5.89 21.89 -3.42
CA GLU A 66 7.21 22.12 -4.00
C GLU A 66 8.30 21.50 -3.10
N LEU A 67 9.17 20.70 -3.73
CA LEU A 67 10.32 20.05 -3.09
C LEU A 67 11.58 20.83 -3.45
N HIS A 68 12.22 21.42 -2.44
CA HIS A 68 13.38 22.28 -2.65
C HIS A 68 14.72 21.56 -2.46
N ALA A 69 15.75 22.01 -3.17
CA ALA A 69 17.13 21.47 -3.09
C ALA A 69 17.76 21.59 -1.69
N ASP A 70 17.28 22.50 -0.85
CA ASP A 70 17.74 22.66 0.54
C ASP A 70 17.07 21.68 1.53
N GLY A 71 16.28 20.72 1.00
CA GLY A 71 15.58 19.70 1.77
C GLY A 71 14.31 20.19 2.44
N SER A 72 13.83 21.39 2.14
CA SER A 72 12.52 21.87 2.58
C SER A 72 11.41 21.42 1.65
N VAL A 73 10.21 21.38 2.21
CA VAL A 73 8.97 21.17 1.46
C VAL A 73 8.05 22.36 1.67
N GLU A 74 7.50 22.85 0.58
CA GLU A 74 6.54 23.94 0.58
C GLU A 74 5.17 23.46 0.11
N VAL A 75 4.12 23.83 0.80
CA VAL A 75 2.73 23.61 0.41
C VAL A 75 2.03 24.95 0.37
N ARG A 76 1.38 25.25 -0.74
CA ARG A 76 0.63 26.49 -0.95
C ARG A 76 -0.78 26.16 -1.41
N ASP A 77 -1.76 26.81 -0.80
CA ASP A 77 -3.16 26.78 -1.23
C ASP A 77 -3.68 28.19 -1.56
N ASN A 78 -4.79 28.23 -2.29
CA ASN A 78 -5.53 29.46 -2.56
C ASN A 78 -6.88 29.51 -1.78
N GLY A 79 -6.92 28.91 -0.60
CA GLY A 79 -8.07 28.91 0.28
C GLY A 79 -8.30 30.25 0.98
N ARG A 80 -9.07 30.25 2.07
CA ARG A 80 -9.39 31.46 2.83
C ARG A 80 -8.19 32.06 3.61
N GLY A 81 -7.13 31.30 3.76
CA GLY A 81 -6.02 31.60 4.66
C GLY A 81 -6.38 31.33 6.15
N ILE A 82 -5.41 30.86 6.91
CA ILE A 82 -5.55 30.62 8.35
C ILE A 82 -5.94 31.95 9.04
N PRO A 83 -6.86 31.96 10.03
CA PRO A 83 -7.22 33.18 10.77
C PRO A 83 -5.99 33.91 11.35
N VAL A 84 -5.90 35.20 11.12
CA VAL A 84 -4.79 36.09 11.57
C VAL A 84 -5.18 37.00 12.73
N ASP A 85 -6.47 37.06 13.04
CA ASP A 85 -7.02 37.77 14.21
C ASP A 85 -6.59 37.10 15.52
N VAL A 86 -6.64 37.88 16.58
CA VAL A 86 -6.22 37.42 17.92
C VAL A 86 -7.35 36.68 18.59
N GLU A 87 -7.09 35.44 19.02
CA GLU A 87 -8.03 34.63 19.77
C GLU A 87 -8.13 35.19 21.22
N PRO A 88 -9.36 35.56 21.72
CA PRO A 88 -9.53 36.32 22.93
C PRO A 88 -9.00 35.65 24.20
N LYS A 89 -9.05 34.31 24.30
CA LYS A 89 -8.63 33.58 25.52
C LYS A 89 -7.11 33.44 25.63
N SER A 90 -6.46 33.14 24.51
CA SER A 90 -5.01 32.89 24.47
C SER A 90 -4.19 34.16 24.23
N GLY A 91 -4.80 35.21 23.65
CA GLY A 91 -4.11 36.40 23.21
C GLY A 91 -3.14 36.20 22.03
N LEU A 92 -3.18 35.03 21.38
CA LEU A 92 -2.36 34.70 20.23
C LEU A 92 -3.13 34.89 18.93
N ALA A 93 -2.43 35.23 17.86
CA ALA A 93 -3.00 35.18 16.50
C ALA A 93 -3.38 33.76 16.15
N GLY A 94 -4.48 33.58 15.39
CA GLY A 94 -5.00 32.25 15.05
C GLY A 94 -3.94 31.33 14.44
N VAL A 95 -3.13 31.84 13.51
CA VAL A 95 -2.03 31.06 12.90
C VAL A 95 -0.95 30.67 13.94
N GLU A 96 -0.57 31.54 14.86
CA GLU A 96 0.38 31.20 15.93
C GLU A 96 -0.21 30.18 16.89
N LEU A 97 -1.49 30.30 17.20
CA LEU A 97 -2.22 29.36 18.05
C LEU A 97 -2.20 27.94 17.46
N VAL A 98 -2.57 27.80 16.17
CA VAL A 98 -2.63 26.51 15.45
C VAL A 98 -1.26 25.83 15.39
N TYR A 99 -0.17 26.58 15.25
CA TYR A 99 1.17 26.02 15.17
C TYR A 99 1.84 25.79 16.53
N THR A 100 1.38 26.39 17.61
CA THR A 100 2.04 26.30 18.93
C THR A 100 1.27 25.53 19.98
N LYS A 101 -0.03 25.31 19.79
CA LYS A 101 -0.88 24.60 20.76
C LYS A 101 -1.40 23.30 20.15
N LEU A 102 -1.29 22.21 20.92
CA LEU A 102 -1.98 20.96 20.60
C LEU A 102 -3.48 21.13 20.83
N HIS A 103 -4.27 20.45 20.01
CA HIS A 103 -5.74 20.52 20.07
C HIS A 103 -6.31 21.93 19.88
N ALA A 104 -5.66 22.73 19.03
CA ALA A 104 -6.14 24.03 18.61
C ALA A 104 -6.50 24.01 17.12
N GLY A 105 -7.70 24.48 16.78
CA GLY A 105 -8.14 24.56 15.37
C GLY A 105 -9.63 24.86 15.24
N GLY A 106 -10.02 25.43 14.10
CA GLY A 106 -11.42 25.78 13.78
C GLY A 106 -12.31 24.59 13.39
N LYS A 107 -11.79 23.37 13.49
CA LYS A 107 -12.51 22.12 13.14
C LYS A 107 -13.26 21.52 14.33
N PHE A 108 -13.11 22.08 15.52
CA PHE A 108 -13.84 21.70 16.72
C PHE A 108 -15.14 22.53 16.83
N GLY A 109 -16.31 21.90 16.68
CA GLY A 109 -17.59 22.56 16.96
C GLY A 109 -18.46 22.87 15.74
N GLY A 110 -18.33 22.19 14.62
CA GLY A 110 -19.38 22.09 13.59
C GLY A 110 -19.72 23.34 12.75
N GLY A 111 -19.04 24.47 12.93
CA GLY A 111 -19.46 25.72 12.30
C GLY A 111 -18.83 26.08 10.97
N SER A 112 -17.62 25.60 10.66
CA SER A 112 -16.86 26.08 9.50
C SER A 112 -16.52 25.00 8.46
N TYR A 113 -16.60 23.71 8.82
CA TYR A 113 -16.28 22.58 7.95
C TYR A 113 -17.31 21.48 8.12
N GLY A 114 -18.12 21.23 7.10
CA GLY A 114 -19.14 20.16 7.09
C GLY A 114 -18.54 18.75 7.04
N ALA A 115 -17.34 18.62 6.46
CA ALA A 115 -16.56 17.40 6.43
C ALA A 115 -15.08 17.78 6.36
N SER A 116 -14.24 17.17 7.17
CA SER A 116 -12.79 17.42 7.15
C SER A 116 -12.00 16.13 7.37
N GLY A 117 -10.79 16.07 6.82
CA GLY A 117 -9.83 15.00 7.07
C GLY A 117 -9.06 15.21 8.39
N GLY A 118 -8.83 16.46 8.77
CA GLY A 118 -8.13 16.82 10.02
C GLY A 118 -9.07 16.84 11.23
N LEU A 119 -9.07 15.76 12.03
CA LEU A 119 -10.01 15.58 13.14
C LEU A 119 -9.46 16.01 14.51
N HIS A 120 -8.14 16.04 14.68
CA HIS A 120 -7.52 16.14 16.02
C HIS A 120 -6.95 17.52 16.35
N GLY A 121 -6.84 18.43 15.36
CA GLY A 121 -6.29 19.78 15.57
C GLY A 121 -4.83 19.78 16.06
N VAL A 122 -4.05 18.76 15.69
CA VAL A 122 -2.66 18.61 16.13
C VAL A 122 -1.65 18.63 14.98
N GLY A 123 -2.06 18.40 13.74
CA GLY A 123 -1.16 18.18 12.60
C GLY A 123 -0.15 19.31 12.40
N ALA A 124 -0.61 20.55 12.28
CA ALA A 124 0.27 21.69 12.05
C ALA A 124 1.25 21.92 13.22
N SER A 125 0.79 21.77 14.47
CA SER A 125 1.64 21.92 15.66
C SER A 125 2.65 20.77 15.78
N VAL A 126 2.29 19.55 15.39
CA VAL A 126 3.21 18.39 15.30
C VAL A 126 4.29 18.63 14.26
N VAL A 127 3.93 19.05 13.04
CA VAL A 127 4.91 19.41 12.01
C VAL A 127 5.87 20.48 12.51
N ASN A 128 5.35 21.52 13.14
CA ASN A 128 6.16 22.59 13.72
C ASN A 128 7.12 22.07 14.80
N ALA A 129 6.66 21.20 15.69
CA ALA A 129 7.51 20.60 16.70
C ALA A 129 8.65 19.75 16.14
N LEU A 130 8.38 19.04 15.04
CA LEU A 130 9.31 18.10 14.40
C LEU A 130 10.17 18.74 13.27
N SER A 131 10.01 20.04 13.07
CA SER A 131 10.78 20.80 12.07
C SER A 131 11.88 21.64 12.73
N SER A 132 13.02 21.76 12.10
CA SER A 132 14.08 22.68 12.49
C SER A 132 13.70 24.14 12.20
N ARG A 133 12.91 24.37 11.14
CA ARG A 133 12.29 25.65 10.77
C ARG A 133 10.94 25.40 10.12
N VAL A 134 9.98 26.25 10.39
CA VAL A 134 8.71 26.39 9.67
C VAL A 134 8.49 27.86 9.37
N ASP A 135 8.21 28.19 8.12
CA ASP A 135 7.78 29.51 7.69
C ASP A 135 6.32 29.41 7.23
N VAL A 136 5.49 30.30 7.73
CA VAL A 136 4.07 30.38 7.35
C VAL A 136 3.78 31.77 6.83
N GLU A 137 3.19 31.85 5.66
CA GLU A 137 2.65 33.08 5.10
C GLU A 137 1.16 32.89 4.84
N VAL A 138 0.40 33.92 5.17
CA VAL A 138 -1.04 33.93 4.99
C VAL A 138 -1.43 35.21 4.23
N ASP A 139 -2.00 35.02 3.06
CA ASP A 139 -2.59 36.07 2.24
C ASP A 139 -4.04 36.24 2.70
N ARG A 140 -4.32 37.30 3.45
CA ARG A 140 -5.65 37.57 3.99
C ARG A 140 -5.86 39.08 4.20
N ASP A 141 -7.09 39.53 3.98
CA ASP A 141 -7.50 40.94 4.18
C ASP A 141 -6.62 41.95 3.42
N GLY A 142 -6.13 41.56 2.23
CA GLY A 142 -5.30 42.37 1.36
C GLY A 142 -3.85 42.52 1.82
N LYS A 143 -3.39 41.74 2.80
CA LYS A 143 -2.04 41.74 3.34
C LYS A 143 -1.44 40.35 3.38
N VAL A 144 -0.12 40.30 3.34
CA VAL A 144 0.68 39.12 3.60
C VAL A 144 1.07 39.12 5.08
N HIS A 145 0.60 38.13 5.82
CA HIS A 145 0.98 37.92 7.22
C HIS A 145 2.02 36.81 7.31
N GLN A 146 3.11 37.06 8.03
CA GLN A 146 4.23 36.11 8.12
C GLN A 146 4.53 35.75 9.58
N ILE A 147 4.83 34.47 9.81
CA ILE A 147 5.37 33.98 11.07
C ILE A 147 6.34 32.83 10.79
N SER A 148 7.39 32.77 11.60
CA SER A 148 8.37 31.67 11.49
C SER A 148 8.54 31.00 12.84
N PHE A 149 8.91 29.71 12.79
CA PHE A 149 9.12 28.92 14.00
C PHE A 149 10.42 28.14 13.91
N ARG A 150 11.07 27.98 15.05
CA ARG A 150 12.20 27.09 15.25
C ARG A 150 11.83 26.04 16.28
N ARG A 151 11.65 24.77 15.87
CA ARG A 151 11.35 23.65 16.77
C ARG A 151 10.15 23.94 17.69
N GLY A 152 9.08 24.45 17.11
CA GLY A 152 7.86 24.82 17.84
C GLY A 152 7.85 26.22 18.47
N VAL A 153 8.97 26.92 18.48
CA VAL A 153 9.09 28.25 19.10
C VAL A 153 8.92 29.36 18.06
N PRO A 154 7.98 30.29 18.21
CA PRO A 154 7.81 31.40 17.26
C PRO A 154 8.98 32.38 17.31
N GLY A 155 9.35 32.93 16.15
CA GLY A 155 10.45 33.88 16.07
C GLY A 155 10.74 34.41 14.67
N VAL A 156 11.95 34.95 14.54
CA VAL A 156 12.45 35.53 13.29
C VAL A 156 13.82 34.94 12.97
N PHE A 157 13.99 34.56 11.73
CA PHE A 157 15.29 34.14 11.20
C PHE A 157 15.95 35.32 10.46
N ASP A 158 17.25 35.50 10.69
CA ASP A 158 18.07 36.47 9.95
C ASP A 158 18.79 35.68 8.83
N GLY A 159 18.15 35.50 7.67
CA GLY A 159 18.64 34.75 6.52
C GLY A 159 17.86 33.48 6.19
N ASP A 160 18.30 32.84 5.11
CA ASP A 160 17.65 31.66 4.56
C ASP A 160 18.09 30.37 5.24
N GLY A 161 17.23 29.35 5.13
CA GLY A 161 17.49 28.01 5.64
C GLY A 161 17.37 27.84 7.16
N PRO A 162 17.43 26.58 7.65
CA PRO A 162 17.15 26.23 9.03
C PRO A 162 18.31 26.56 10.00
N THR A 163 19.50 26.82 9.49
CA THR A 163 20.71 27.16 10.26
C THR A 163 20.88 28.67 10.51
N ALA A 164 20.05 29.50 9.86
CA ALA A 164 20.09 30.96 10.01
C ALA A 164 19.91 31.38 11.49
N LYS A 165 20.45 32.57 11.83
CA LYS A 165 20.34 33.10 13.19
C LYS A 165 18.89 33.32 13.55
N PHE A 166 18.46 32.79 14.71
CA PHE A 166 17.09 32.84 15.18
C PHE A 166 16.96 33.74 16.41
N ARG A 167 15.93 34.57 16.41
CA ARG A 167 15.51 35.38 17.56
C ARG A 167 14.05 35.05 17.92
N LYS A 168 13.81 34.66 19.14
CA LYS A 168 12.47 34.41 19.66
C LYS A 168 11.62 35.69 19.61
N LYS A 169 10.46 35.61 18.98
CA LYS A 169 9.51 36.72 18.87
C LYS A 169 8.11 36.14 18.55
N SER A 170 7.13 36.40 19.40
CA SER A 170 5.73 36.07 19.14
C SER A 170 5.05 37.16 18.30
N GLY A 171 3.98 36.81 17.64
CA GLY A 171 3.16 37.67 16.82
C GLY A 171 3.52 37.67 15.33
N LEU A 172 2.53 38.07 14.54
CA LEU A 172 2.64 38.14 13.09
C LEU A 172 3.51 39.33 12.65
N ARG A 173 4.18 39.16 11.54
CA ARG A 173 4.89 40.24 10.82
C ARG A 173 4.07 40.64 9.60
N ASP A 174 4.09 41.93 9.28
CA ASP A 174 3.53 42.43 8.03
C ASP A 174 4.54 42.14 6.88
N GLY A 175 4.14 41.33 5.93
CA GLY A 175 4.89 40.98 4.72
C GLY A 175 4.60 41.92 3.55
N GLY A 176 3.76 42.94 3.78
CA GLY A 176 3.35 43.90 2.74
C GLY A 176 1.96 43.60 2.15
N PRO A 177 1.58 44.32 1.11
CA PRO A 177 0.30 44.12 0.46
C PRO A 177 0.25 42.79 -0.30
N ALA A 178 -0.83 42.04 -0.09
CA ALA A 178 -1.13 40.86 -0.91
C ALA A 178 -1.62 41.32 -2.30
N PRO A 179 -1.41 40.49 -3.34
CA PRO A 179 -2.03 40.75 -4.64
C PRO A 179 -3.54 40.89 -4.51
N ARG A 180 -4.17 41.69 -5.40
CA ARG A 180 -5.64 41.90 -5.33
C ARG A 180 -6.40 40.59 -5.44
N ASN A 181 -7.35 40.41 -4.55
CA ASN A 181 -8.25 39.23 -4.51
C ASN A 181 -7.51 37.88 -4.32
N THR A 182 -6.32 37.89 -3.76
CA THR A 182 -5.63 36.65 -3.36
C THR A 182 -5.84 36.38 -1.89
N THR A 183 -6.20 35.13 -1.60
CA THR A 183 -6.19 34.56 -0.26
C THR A 183 -5.50 33.21 -0.31
N GLY A 184 -5.00 32.75 0.81
CA GLY A 184 -4.37 31.44 0.88
C GLY A 184 -3.38 31.30 2.00
N THR A 185 -2.83 30.10 2.11
CA THR A 185 -1.77 29.80 3.06
C THR A 185 -0.58 29.18 2.32
N ARG A 186 0.61 29.61 2.71
CA ARG A 186 1.87 28.98 2.27
C ARG A 186 2.65 28.53 3.50
N VAL A 187 3.00 27.25 3.52
CA VAL A 187 3.76 26.64 4.60
C VAL A 187 5.00 25.99 4.03
N ARG A 188 6.16 26.44 4.48
CA ARG A 188 7.43 25.81 4.15
C ARG A 188 8.09 25.27 5.39
N PHE A 189 8.50 24.01 5.40
CA PHE A 189 9.11 23.39 6.57
C PHE A 189 10.37 22.60 6.21
N TRP A 190 11.30 22.56 7.16
CA TRP A 190 12.52 21.78 7.12
C TRP A 190 12.47 20.76 8.25
N ALA A 191 12.47 19.48 7.90
CA ALA A 191 12.48 18.40 8.88
C ALA A 191 13.69 18.54 9.83
N ASP A 192 13.49 18.31 11.14
CA ASP A 192 14.58 18.36 12.10
C ASP A 192 15.39 17.07 12.08
N ARG A 193 16.61 17.13 11.54
CA ARG A 193 17.53 15.98 11.47
C ARG A 193 18.02 15.48 12.83
N GLN A 194 17.65 16.14 13.93
CA GLN A 194 17.82 15.59 15.28
C GLN A 194 16.75 14.52 15.63
N ILE A 195 15.67 14.44 14.83
CA ILE A 195 14.53 13.57 15.07
C ILE A 195 14.43 12.54 13.95
N PHE A 196 14.43 12.99 12.70
CA PHE A 196 14.33 12.12 11.54
C PHE A 196 15.68 11.49 11.21
N LEU A 197 15.63 10.22 10.79
CA LEU A 197 16.80 9.47 10.36
C LEU A 197 17.51 10.19 9.20
N PRO A 198 18.83 10.08 9.07
CA PRO A 198 19.58 10.73 7.99
C PRO A 198 19.10 10.33 6.60
N GLU A 199 18.70 9.06 6.43
CA GLU A 199 18.20 8.47 5.19
C GLU A 199 16.71 8.77 4.91
N ALA A 200 15.99 9.40 5.82
CA ALA A 200 14.59 9.76 5.61
C ALA A 200 14.49 10.89 4.58
N GLU A 201 13.92 10.59 3.43
CA GLU A 201 13.73 11.53 2.32
C GLU A 201 12.26 11.60 1.91
N VAL A 202 11.87 12.73 1.34
CA VAL A 202 10.52 12.90 0.79
C VAL A 202 10.44 12.19 -0.56
N SER A 203 9.52 11.22 -0.65
CA SER A 203 9.29 10.41 -1.83
C SER A 203 8.37 11.14 -2.83
N LEU A 204 8.90 11.43 -4.01
CA LEU A 204 8.14 12.05 -5.09
C LEU A 204 7.04 11.09 -5.60
N ASP A 205 7.34 9.80 -5.70
CA ASP A 205 6.39 8.78 -6.17
C ASP A 205 5.17 8.68 -5.25
N GLU A 206 5.38 8.65 -3.92
CA GLU A 206 4.28 8.65 -2.97
C GLU A 206 3.44 9.94 -3.06
N ILE A 207 4.08 11.09 -3.34
CA ILE A 207 3.37 12.35 -3.55
C ILE A 207 2.48 12.24 -4.79
N HIS A 208 3.01 11.76 -5.92
CA HIS A 208 2.26 11.60 -7.16
C HIS A 208 1.05 10.69 -6.96
N VAL A 209 1.23 9.54 -6.34
CA VAL A 209 0.14 8.59 -6.06
C VAL A 209 -0.95 9.24 -5.22
N ARG A 210 -0.58 9.85 -4.07
CA ARG A 210 -1.57 10.42 -3.16
C ARG A 210 -2.27 11.66 -3.72
N LEU A 211 -1.55 12.56 -4.38
CA LEU A 211 -2.15 13.78 -4.93
C LEU A 211 -3.05 13.46 -6.14
N ARG A 212 -2.66 12.50 -7.00
CA ARG A 212 -3.54 12.00 -8.06
C ARG A 212 -4.84 11.46 -7.49
N GLN A 213 -4.74 10.62 -6.45
CA GLN A 213 -5.90 10.08 -5.75
C GLN A 213 -6.78 11.18 -5.15
N THR A 214 -6.17 12.17 -4.49
CA THR A 214 -6.90 13.32 -3.92
C THR A 214 -7.60 14.14 -5.01
N ALA A 215 -6.95 14.35 -6.16
CA ALA A 215 -7.55 15.06 -7.30
C ALA A 215 -8.81 14.36 -7.85
N PHE A 216 -8.84 13.02 -7.86
CA PHE A 216 -10.06 12.28 -8.20
C PHE A 216 -11.17 12.42 -7.14
N LEU A 217 -10.80 12.52 -5.85
CA LEU A 217 -11.78 12.59 -4.75
C LEU A 217 -12.37 13.99 -4.56
N VAL A 218 -11.69 15.02 -5.07
CA VAL A 218 -12.13 16.43 -5.03
C VAL A 218 -12.22 16.99 -6.45
N PRO A 219 -13.32 16.73 -7.17
CA PRO A 219 -13.46 17.14 -8.57
C PRO A 219 -13.20 18.63 -8.77
N GLY A 220 -12.44 18.97 -9.81
CA GLY A 220 -12.10 20.35 -10.16
C GLY A 220 -10.95 20.96 -9.35
N LEU A 221 -10.46 20.31 -8.28
CA LEU A 221 -9.26 20.73 -7.58
C LEU A 221 -8.03 20.49 -8.45
N THR A 222 -7.21 21.51 -8.59
CA THR A 222 -5.90 21.42 -9.26
C THR A 222 -4.80 21.20 -8.23
N LEU A 223 -4.10 20.09 -8.35
CA LEU A 223 -2.94 19.74 -7.50
C LEU A 223 -1.68 19.79 -8.37
N VAL A 224 -0.71 20.58 -7.97
CA VAL A 224 0.58 20.73 -8.68
C VAL A 224 1.70 20.22 -7.80
N VAL A 225 2.55 19.37 -8.35
CA VAL A 225 3.80 18.96 -7.72
C VAL A 225 4.94 19.54 -8.50
N ARG A 226 5.85 20.19 -7.81
CA ARG A 226 7.07 20.73 -8.41
C ARG A 226 8.29 20.22 -7.63
N ASP A 227 9.14 19.47 -8.29
CA ASP A 227 10.41 19.01 -7.71
C ASP A 227 11.57 19.82 -8.32
N VAL A 228 12.16 20.66 -7.50
CA VAL A 228 13.31 21.50 -7.89
C VAL A 228 14.61 21.06 -7.21
N ARG A 229 14.67 19.80 -6.75
CA ARG A 229 15.88 19.23 -6.12
C ARG A 229 16.95 18.89 -7.15
N GLY A 230 16.55 18.54 -8.37
CA GLY A 230 17.44 18.23 -9.49
C GLY A 230 17.90 19.47 -10.29
N GLU A 231 18.75 19.26 -11.29
CA GLU A 231 19.20 20.32 -12.18
C GLU A 231 18.05 20.83 -13.08
N GLU A 232 17.16 19.94 -13.50
CA GLU A 232 15.95 20.29 -14.24
C GLU A 232 14.72 20.14 -13.34
N PRO A 233 13.89 21.19 -13.20
CA PRO A 233 12.65 21.09 -12.44
C PRO A 233 11.65 20.12 -13.10
N VAL A 234 11.07 19.24 -12.31
CA VAL A 234 9.96 18.37 -12.74
C VAL A 234 8.66 18.95 -12.20
N GLU A 235 7.67 19.13 -13.07
CA GLU A 235 6.34 19.60 -12.68
C GLU A 235 5.27 18.66 -13.23
N GLU A 236 4.38 18.21 -12.35
CA GLU A 236 3.21 17.40 -12.72
C GLU A 236 1.95 18.05 -12.13
N THR A 237 0.88 18.06 -12.93
CA THR A 237 -0.40 18.64 -12.54
C THR A 237 -1.49 17.59 -12.62
N PHE A 238 -2.25 17.44 -11.54
CA PHE A 238 -3.40 16.55 -11.43
C PHE A 238 -4.68 17.38 -11.32
N ARG A 239 -5.63 17.11 -12.20
CA ARG A 239 -6.98 17.68 -12.16
C ARG A 239 -7.93 16.74 -12.89
N PHE A 240 -8.99 16.34 -12.20
CA PHE A 240 -10.00 15.44 -12.72
C PHE A 240 -11.38 16.03 -12.41
N ASP A 241 -12.15 16.29 -13.47
CA ASP A 241 -13.48 16.88 -13.32
C ASP A 241 -14.58 15.79 -13.20
N GLY A 242 -14.30 14.55 -13.65
CA GLY A 242 -15.21 13.39 -13.57
C GLY A 242 -15.27 12.75 -12.18
N GLY A 243 -14.36 13.11 -11.27
CA GLY A 243 -14.35 12.66 -9.89
C GLY A 243 -14.17 11.16 -9.75
N ILE A 244 -14.91 10.53 -8.82
CA ILE A 244 -14.78 9.10 -8.54
C ILE A 244 -15.21 8.20 -9.71
N SER A 245 -15.99 8.69 -10.67
CA SER A 245 -16.29 7.95 -11.89
C SER A 245 -15.02 7.79 -12.75
N GLU A 246 -14.32 8.89 -12.97
CA GLU A 246 -13.05 8.90 -13.69
C GLU A 246 -11.97 8.11 -12.92
N PHE A 247 -11.98 8.18 -11.58
CA PHE A 247 -11.12 7.36 -10.74
C PHE A 247 -11.40 5.86 -10.91
N THR A 248 -12.68 5.47 -10.98
CA THR A 248 -13.05 4.08 -11.21
C THR A 248 -12.60 3.61 -12.59
N GLU A 249 -12.69 4.46 -13.63
CA GLU A 249 -12.16 4.17 -14.96
C GLU A 249 -10.64 4.02 -14.94
N PHE A 250 -9.93 4.91 -14.25
CA PHE A 250 -8.48 4.87 -14.09
C PHE A 250 -8.00 3.58 -13.39
N LEU A 251 -8.73 3.13 -12.37
CA LEU A 251 -8.42 1.88 -11.66
C LEU A 251 -8.77 0.64 -12.47
N SER A 252 -9.71 0.75 -13.43
CA SER A 252 -10.19 -0.37 -14.25
C SER A 252 -9.29 -0.56 -15.45
N ARG A 253 -8.48 -1.62 -15.42
CA ARG A 253 -7.48 -1.91 -16.46
C ARG A 253 -7.93 -2.91 -17.50
N ASP A 254 -9.09 -3.52 -17.30
CA ASP A 254 -9.64 -4.54 -18.17
C ASP A 254 -10.78 -4.01 -19.04
N GLU A 255 -11.15 -4.80 -20.05
CA GLU A 255 -12.25 -4.46 -20.95
C GLU A 255 -13.58 -4.39 -20.18
N ALA A 256 -14.31 -3.32 -20.39
CA ALA A 256 -15.57 -3.04 -19.69
C ALA A 256 -16.69 -4.04 -20.06
N VAL A 257 -17.40 -4.52 -19.06
CA VAL A 257 -18.71 -5.17 -19.22
C VAL A 257 -19.82 -4.12 -19.20
N CYS A 258 -19.62 -3.06 -18.42
CA CYS A 258 -20.53 -1.92 -18.36
C CYS A 258 -19.76 -0.62 -18.18
N ASP A 259 -20.38 0.50 -18.52
CA ASP A 259 -19.89 1.83 -18.16
C ASP A 259 -19.90 1.99 -16.64
N VAL A 260 -19.20 3.02 -16.12
CA VAL A 260 -19.23 3.32 -14.71
C VAL A 260 -20.63 3.71 -14.27
N LEU A 261 -21.12 3.02 -13.25
CA LEU A 261 -22.38 3.33 -12.58
C LEU A 261 -22.08 4.15 -11.33
N ARG A 262 -22.62 5.35 -11.24
CA ARG A 262 -22.48 6.22 -10.07
C ARG A 262 -23.75 6.22 -9.24
N LEU A 263 -23.59 5.98 -7.95
CA LEU A 263 -24.66 5.83 -6.96
C LEU A 263 -24.45 6.89 -5.88
N GLN A 264 -25.34 7.87 -5.80
CA GLN A 264 -25.18 9.02 -4.91
C GLN A 264 -26.41 9.22 -4.04
N GLY A 265 -26.18 9.70 -2.81
CA GLY A 265 -27.25 10.09 -1.93
C GLY A 265 -26.76 10.46 -0.55
N GLU A 266 -27.70 10.87 0.26
CA GLU A 266 -27.48 11.34 1.62
C GLU A 266 -28.45 10.67 2.59
N GLY A 267 -28.12 10.73 3.86
CA GLY A 267 -28.98 10.28 4.94
C GLY A 267 -28.61 10.91 6.25
N HIS A 268 -29.59 11.05 7.12
CA HIS A 268 -29.45 11.66 8.43
C HIS A 268 -29.40 10.58 9.52
N PHE A 269 -28.69 10.89 10.59
CA PHE A 269 -28.65 10.07 11.80
C PHE A 269 -28.43 10.92 13.04
N HIS A 270 -28.92 10.44 14.17
CA HIS A 270 -28.71 11.07 15.44
C HIS A 270 -27.54 10.40 16.18
N GLU A 271 -26.71 11.21 16.79
CA GLU A 271 -25.58 10.76 17.60
C GLU A 271 -25.62 11.50 18.95
N THR A 272 -25.53 10.74 20.03
CA THR A 272 -25.40 11.33 21.36
C THR A 272 -23.94 11.61 21.63
N VAL A 273 -23.57 12.89 21.69
CA VAL A 273 -22.19 13.32 21.98
C VAL A 273 -22.14 14.04 23.34
N PRO A 274 -21.08 13.85 24.10
CA PRO A 274 -20.88 14.64 25.34
C PRO A 274 -20.45 16.05 24.92
N VAL A 275 -21.30 17.05 25.26
CA VAL A 275 -21.00 18.48 25.07
C VAL A 275 -20.58 19.08 26.36
N LEU A 276 -19.47 19.80 26.40
CA LEU A 276 -18.98 20.52 27.58
C LEU A 276 -19.79 21.81 27.71
N ASP A 277 -20.48 21.99 28.84
CA ASP A 277 -21.19 23.22 29.15
C ASP A 277 -20.22 24.31 29.68
N ASP A 278 -20.72 25.53 29.81
CA ASP A 278 -19.94 26.68 30.32
C ASP A 278 -19.45 26.50 31.76
N GLN A 279 -19.98 25.52 32.49
CA GLN A 279 -19.62 25.22 33.89
C GLN A 279 -18.62 24.03 33.96
N GLY A 280 -18.23 23.46 32.81
CA GLY A 280 -17.29 22.36 32.76
C GLY A 280 -17.92 20.98 32.96
N HIS A 281 -19.25 20.83 32.86
CA HIS A 281 -19.94 19.55 32.95
C HIS A 281 -20.15 18.97 31.52
N MET A 282 -20.01 17.67 31.41
CA MET A 282 -20.30 16.93 30.20
C MET A 282 -21.78 16.55 30.17
N THR A 283 -22.54 17.15 29.26
CA THR A 283 -23.96 16.86 29.06
C THR A 283 -24.16 16.04 27.77
N PRO A 284 -24.73 14.82 27.83
CA PRO A 284 -25.08 14.07 26.64
C PRO A 284 -26.12 14.85 25.83
N THR A 285 -25.76 15.25 24.64
CA THR A 285 -26.61 16.00 23.71
C THR A 285 -26.81 15.21 22.46
N GLU A 286 -28.05 15.05 21.98
CA GLU A 286 -28.38 14.42 20.74
C GLU A 286 -28.21 15.45 19.61
N ILE A 287 -27.32 15.12 18.67
CA ILE A 287 -27.01 15.96 17.49
C ILE A 287 -27.40 15.21 16.24
N GLU A 288 -28.17 15.87 15.37
CA GLU A 288 -28.44 15.35 14.02
C GLU A 288 -27.24 15.60 13.14
N ARG A 289 -26.81 14.55 12.42
CA ARG A 289 -25.70 14.59 11.48
C ARG A 289 -26.14 14.08 10.12
N GLU A 290 -25.58 14.68 9.08
CA GLU A 290 -25.76 14.25 7.71
C GLU A 290 -24.56 13.42 7.26
N LEU A 291 -24.81 12.35 6.53
CA LEU A 291 -23.80 11.56 5.82
C LEU A 291 -24.15 11.50 4.35
N THR A 292 -23.25 11.95 3.50
CA THR A 292 -23.34 11.75 2.06
C THR A 292 -22.54 10.53 1.62
N ALA A 293 -23.12 9.70 0.76
CA ALA A 293 -22.46 8.55 0.15
C ALA A 293 -22.34 8.76 -1.36
N ASP A 294 -21.17 8.52 -1.89
CA ASP A 294 -20.90 8.60 -3.33
C ASP A 294 -20.08 7.37 -3.72
N VAL A 295 -20.65 6.52 -4.55
CA VAL A 295 -20.09 5.23 -4.92
C VAL A 295 -20.06 5.14 -6.44
N ALA A 296 -18.92 4.78 -7.00
CA ALA A 296 -18.76 4.47 -8.41
C ALA A 296 -18.33 3.02 -8.59
N ILE A 297 -19.00 2.28 -9.46
CA ILE A 297 -18.76 0.86 -9.69
C ILE A 297 -18.71 0.57 -11.18
N ARG A 298 -17.86 -0.38 -11.56
CA ARG A 298 -17.77 -0.89 -12.93
C ARG A 298 -17.37 -2.36 -12.90
N TRP A 299 -18.00 -3.17 -13.74
CA TRP A 299 -17.52 -4.52 -13.99
C TRP A 299 -16.71 -4.59 -15.27
N GLY A 300 -15.56 -5.23 -15.17
CA GLY A 300 -14.73 -5.59 -16.30
C GLY A 300 -14.84 -7.08 -16.65
N LYS A 301 -14.23 -7.50 -17.75
CA LYS A 301 -14.19 -8.91 -18.18
C LYS A 301 -13.24 -9.76 -17.34
N GLY A 302 -12.31 -9.12 -16.63
CA GLY A 302 -11.35 -9.77 -15.72
C GLY A 302 -12.00 -10.41 -14.50
N TYR A 303 -11.17 -10.94 -13.62
CA TYR A 303 -11.60 -11.66 -12.41
C TYR A 303 -11.26 -10.90 -11.13
N GLU A 304 -10.40 -9.88 -11.23
CA GLU A 304 -9.93 -9.15 -10.07
C GLU A 304 -10.97 -8.24 -9.49
N THR A 305 -10.97 -8.14 -8.17
CA THR A 305 -11.82 -7.22 -7.42
C THR A 305 -10.96 -6.09 -6.90
N THR A 306 -11.26 -4.87 -7.28
CA THR A 306 -10.61 -3.68 -6.75
C THR A 306 -11.65 -2.83 -6.03
N VAL A 307 -11.53 -2.70 -4.71
CA VAL A 307 -12.37 -1.81 -3.90
C VAL A 307 -11.48 -0.80 -3.22
N ARG A 308 -11.70 0.48 -3.51
CA ARG A 308 -11.07 1.60 -2.81
C ARG A 308 -12.10 2.34 -2.00
N SER A 309 -11.81 2.60 -0.75
CA SER A 309 -12.76 3.26 0.14
C SER A 309 -12.16 4.46 0.86
N PHE A 310 -12.99 5.49 1.06
CA PHE A 310 -12.56 6.77 1.59
C PHE A 310 -13.62 7.37 2.51
N VAL A 311 -13.15 8.10 3.49
CA VAL A 311 -13.96 8.91 4.41
C VAL A 311 -13.37 10.32 4.45
N ASN A 312 -14.12 11.33 4.01
CA ASN A 312 -13.63 12.71 3.94
C ASN A 312 -12.24 12.81 3.25
N VAL A 313 -12.06 12.13 2.11
CA VAL A 313 -10.81 11.95 1.33
C VAL A 313 -9.72 11.10 2.00
N ILE A 314 -9.87 10.67 3.24
CA ILE A 314 -8.94 9.77 3.92
C ILE A 314 -9.17 8.35 3.40
N ALA A 315 -8.11 7.71 2.94
CA ALA A 315 -8.17 6.31 2.52
C ALA A 315 -8.40 5.38 3.73
N THR A 316 -9.32 4.43 3.55
CA THR A 316 -9.60 3.39 4.54
C THR A 316 -9.27 2.02 3.95
N PRO A 317 -7.98 1.65 3.86
CA PRO A 317 -7.54 0.45 3.14
C PRO A 317 -8.10 -0.85 3.74
N LYS A 318 -8.44 -0.86 5.02
CA LYS A 318 -9.08 -1.99 5.70
C LYS A 318 -10.63 -1.89 5.72
N GLY A 319 -11.20 -0.91 5.01
CA GLY A 319 -12.63 -0.72 4.87
C GLY A 319 -13.29 -0.10 6.10
N GLY A 320 -14.37 -0.71 6.56
CA GLY A 320 -15.18 -0.23 7.69
C GLY A 320 -16.67 -0.34 7.41
N THR A 321 -17.47 0.32 8.25
CA THR A 321 -18.94 0.24 8.22
C THR A 321 -19.55 0.64 6.87
N HIS A 322 -18.97 1.62 6.17
CA HIS A 322 -19.43 2.08 4.85
C HIS A 322 -19.22 1.01 3.77
N VAL A 323 -18.07 0.33 3.76
CA VAL A 323 -17.80 -0.79 2.82
C VAL A 323 -18.71 -1.96 3.11
N ALA A 324 -18.89 -2.31 4.39
CA ALA A 324 -19.83 -3.37 4.79
C ALA A 324 -21.27 -3.07 4.36
N GLY A 325 -21.67 -1.80 4.43
CA GLY A 325 -22.95 -1.33 3.92
C GLY A 325 -23.10 -1.47 2.41
N PHE A 326 -22.08 -1.04 1.68
CA PHE A 326 -21.98 -1.17 0.22
C PHE A 326 -22.09 -2.64 -0.23
N GLU A 327 -21.23 -3.50 0.30
CA GLU A 327 -21.19 -4.91 -0.08
C GLU A 327 -22.52 -5.62 0.20
N ARG A 328 -23.12 -5.38 1.36
CA ARG A 328 -24.42 -5.98 1.72
C ARG A 328 -25.53 -5.54 0.77
N ALA A 329 -25.58 -4.24 0.43
CA ALA A 329 -26.57 -3.69 -0.48
C ALA A 329 -26.39 -4.23 -1.90
N LEU A 330 -25.14 -4.29 -2.35
CA LEU A 330 -24.79 -4.82 -3.67
C LEU A 330 -25.24 -6.29 -3.80
N VAL A 331 -24.83 -7.13 -2.84
CA VAL A 331 -25.19 -8.55 -2.82
C VAL A 331 -26.70 -8.76 -2.81
N ARG A 332 -27.41 -8.01 -1.97
CA ARG A 332 -28.86 -8.09 -1.89
C ARG A 332 -29.54 -7.70 -3.21
N THR A 333 -29.17 -6.54 -3.75
CA THR A 333 -29.83 -5.97 -4.94
C THR A 333 -29.55 -6.81 -6.18
N ILE A 334 -28.32 -7.28 -6.38
CA ILE A 334 -27.98 -8.15 -7.52
C ILE A 334 -28.75 -9.48 -7.43
N ASN A 335 -28.83 -10.11 -6.23
CA ASN A 335 -29.61 -11.34 -6.07
C ASN A 335 -31.11 -11.12 -6.32
N GLU A 336 -31.68 -9.98 -5.92
CA GLU A 336 -33.06 -9.61 -6.24
C GLU A 336 -33.23 -9.50 -7.77
N GLN A 337 -32.32 -8.79 -8.46
CA GLN A 337 -32.37 -8.58 -9.91
C GLN A 337 -32.17 -9.87 -10.72
N LEU A 338 -31.33 -10.77 -10.26
CA LEU A 338 -31.13 -12.09 -10.88
C LEU A 338 -32.42 -12.94 -10.86
N ARG A 339 -33.20 -12.82 -9.79
CA ARG A 339 -34.51 -13.51 -9.68
C ARG A 339 -35.58 -12.84 -10.55
N GLU A 340 -35.67 -11.52 -10.52
CA GLU A 340 -36.62 -10.74 -11.34
C GLU A 340 -36.40 -10.95 -12.84
N THR A 341 -35.15 -11.02 -13.28
CA THR A 341 -34.77 -11.27 -14.68
C THR A 341 -34.80 -12.75 -15.06
N ARG A 342 -35.11 -13.67 -14.12
CA ARG A 342 -35.13 -15.13 -14.30
C ARG A 342 -33.80 -15.72 -14.78
N LEU A 343 -32.69 -15.04 -14.56
CA LEU A 343 -31.36 -15.56 -14.81
C LEU A 343 -30.93 -16.56 -13.73
N LEU A 344 -31.52 -16.46 -12.54
CA LEU A 344 -31.45 -17.45 -11.47
C LEU A 344 -32.82 -18.07 -11.25
N LYS A 345 -32.94 -19.40 -11.27
CA LYS A 345 -34.20 -20.11 -11.09
C LYS A 345 -34.46 -20.40 -9.61
N ASN A 346 -35.73 -20.62 -9.26
CA ASN A 346 -36.07 -21.13 -7.93
C ASN A 346 -35.48 -22.54 -7.74
N GLY A 347 -34.56 -22.66 -6.79
CA GLY A 347 -33.83 -23.92 -6.53
C GLY A 347 -32.35 -23.86 -6.92
N ASP A 348 -31.90 -22.88 -7.71
CA ASP A 348 -30.49 -22.66 -7.96
C ASP A 348 -29.78 -22.17 -6.68
N GLU A 349 -28.53 -22.56 -6.50
CA GLU A 349 -27.70 -22.07 -5.39
C GLU A 349 -27.55 -20.53 -5.51
N PRO A 350 -27.75 -19.78 -4.41
CA PRO A 350 -27.68 -18.32 -4.47
C PRO A 350 -26.26 -17.85 -4.82
N VAL A 351 -26.21 -16.73 -5.50
CA VAL A 351 -24.95 -16.07 -5.85
C VAL A 351 -24.31 -15.49 -4.60
N THR A 352 -23.04 -15.79 -4.38
CA THR A 352 -22.28 -15.31 -3.21
C THR A 352 -21.71 -13.90 -3.45
N LYS A 353 -21.20 -13.30 -2.39
CA LYS A 353 -20.50 -12.00 -2.46
C LYS A 353 -19.34 -12.06 -3.46
N GLU A 354 -18.56 -13.13 -3.40
CA GLU A 354 -17.36 -13.31 -4.24
C GLU A 354 -17.73 -13.37 -5.73
N ASP A 355 -18.84 -14.00 -6.08
CA ASP A 355 -19.31 -14.08 -7.47
C ASP A 355 -19.70 -12.70 -8.01
N ILE A 356 -20.30 -11.87 -7.16
CA ILE A 356 -20.74 -10.49 -7.52
C ILE A 356 -19.55 -9.54 -7.64
N LEU A 357 -18.56 -9.71 -6.76
CA LEU A 357 -17.38 -8.87 -6.73
C LEU A 357 -16.36 -9.23 -7.83
N GLU A 358 -16.53 -10.37 -8.51
CA GLU A 358 -15.62 -10.77 -9.59
C GLU A 358 -15.57 -9.77 -10.73
N GLY A 359 -14.37 -9.22 -10.99
CA GLY A 359 -14.14 -8.20 -11.99
C GLY A 359 -14.76 -6.84 -11.63
N LEU A 360 -15.15 -6.63 -10.37
CA LEU A 360 -15.67 -5.36 -9.90
C LEU A 360 -14.51 -4.41 -9.56
N THR A 361 -14.55 -3.22 -10.14
CA THR A 361 -13.83 -2.05 -9.64
C THR A 361 -14.84 -1.13 -8.96
N ALA A 362 -14.60 -0.76 -7.71
CA ALA A 362 -15.45 0.10 -6.92
C ALA A 362 -14.65 1.16 -6.17
N VAL A 363 -15.15 2.39 -6.21
CA VAL A 363 -14.70 3.48 -5.35
C VAL A 363 -15.86 3.86 -4.45
N VAL A 364 -15.69 3.68 -3.14
CA VAL A 364 -16.73 3.93 -2.12
C VAL A 364 -16.30 5.11 -1.27
N THR A 365 -16.99 6.23 -1.38
CA THR A 365 -16.69 7.42 -0.58
C THR A 365 -17.86 7.81 0.29
N VAL A 366 -17.58 8.25 1.50
CA VAL A 366 -18.54 8.88 2.38
C VAL A 366 -17.98 10.19 2.92
N ARG A 367 -18.86 11.18 3.06
CA ARG A 367 -18.55 12.42 3.80
C ARG A 367 -19.43 12.48 5.03
N VAL A 368 -18.83 12.68 6.18
CA VAL A 368 -19.52 12.72 7.46
C VAL A 368 -18.78 13.66 8.40
N PRO A 369 -19.48 14.51 9.15
CA PRO A 369 -18.88 15.30 10.21
C PRO A 369 -18.35 14.37 11.32
N GLU A 370 -17.15 14.63 11.81
CA GLU A 370 -16.54 13.91 12.94
C GLU A 370 -16.63 12.37 12.85
N PRO A 371 -16.04 11.74 11.79
CA PRO A 371 -16.06 10.28 11.64
C PRO A 371 -15.32 9.61 12.80
N GLN A 372 -15.86 8.50 13.27
CA GLN A 372 -15.22 7.64 14.27
C GLN A 372 -14.43 6.55 13.56
N PHE A 373 -13.13 6.43 13.86
CA PHE A 373 -12.26 5.40 13.31
C PHE A 373 -11.82 4.40 14.37
N GLU A 374 -11.58 3.17 13.96
CA GLU A 374 -10.99 2.12 14.80
C GLU A 374 -9.47 2.33 14.92
N GLY A 375 -9.02 3.34 15.63
CA GLY A 375 -7.61 3.62 15.88
C GLY A 375 -7.04 4.85 15.18
N GLN A 376 -5.81 5.20 15.60
CA GLN A 376 -5.12 6.43 15.21
C GLN A 376 -4.76 6.48 13.71
N THR A 377 -4.54 5.35 13.07
CA THR A 377 -4.17 5.26 11.66
C THR A 377 -5.32 5.52 10.69
N LYS A 378 -6.56 5.64 11.21
CA LYS A 378 -7.78 5.92 10.44
C LYS A 378 -8.08 4.91 9.30
N GLU A 379 -7.58 3.70 9.40
CA GLU A 379 -7.69 2.69 8.33
C GLU A 379 -9.09 2.04 8.24
N VAL A 380 -9.89 2.12 9.31
CA VAL A 380 -11.22 1.49 9.40
C VAL A 380 -12.23 2.50 9.94
N LEU A 381 -13.34 2.73 9.21
CA LEU A 381 -14.44 3.54 9.71
C LEU A 381 -15.31 2.75 10.67
N GLY A 382 -15.47 3.27 11.91
CA GLY A 382 -16.30 2.69 12.94
C GLY A 382 -17.73 3.26 13.02
N THR A 383 -18.01 4.44 12.44
CA THR A 383 -19.32 5.10 12.50
C THR A 383 -20.44 4.16 12.03
N SER A 384 -21.24 3.65 12.97
CA SER A 384 -22.23 2.59 12.71
C SER A 384 -23.33 2.99 11.72
N ALA A 385 -23.76 4.25 11.74
CA ALA A 385 -24.78 4.81 10.86
C ALA A 385 -24.39 4.72 9.38
N ALA A 386 -23.10 4.79 9.05
CA ALA A 386 -22.60 4.72 7.68
C ALA A 386 -23.00 3.43 6.98
N SER A 387 -23.00 2.30 7.69
CA SER A 387 -23.40 1.01 7.10
C SER A 387 -24.88 1.01 6.63
N ARG A 388 -25.77 1.61 7.39
CA ARG A 388 -27.20 1.69 7.06
C ARG A 388 -27.44 2.67 5.93
N ILE A 389 -26.84 3.85 6.00
CA ILE A 389 -27.07 4.94 5.01
C ILE A 389 -26.48 4.53 3.66
N VAL A 390 -25.24 4.05 3.60
CA VAL A 390 -24.64 3.57 2.35
C VAL A 390 -25.44 2.41 1.77
N ALA A 391 -25.88 1.45 2.60
CA ALA A 391 -26.72 0.36 2.10
C ALA A 391 -28.04 0.86 1.53
N HIS A 392 -28.66 1.86 2.13
CA HIS A 392 -29.90 2.46 1.63
C HIS A 392 -29.67 3.15 0.28
N VAL A 393 -28.64 4.00 0.18
CA VAL A 393 -28.31 4.74 -1.04
C VAL A 393 -28.01 3.76 -2.19
N VAL A 394 -27.12 2.80 -1.97
CA VAL A 394 -26.72 1.81 -2.99
C VAL A 394 -27.92 1.00 -3.45
N THR A 395 -28.77 0.52 -2.52
CA THR A 395 -29.97 -0.25 -2.87
C THR A 395 -30.93 0.59 -3.71
N ARG A 396 -31.22 1.83 -3.29
CA ARG A 396 -32.13 2.74 -3.98
C ARG A 396 -31.68 3.03 -5.40
N GLU A 397 -30.42 3.46 -5.53
CA GLU A 397 -29.87 3.89 -6.82
C GLU A 397 -29.70 2.71 -7.79
N LEU A 398 -29.22 1.55 -7.33
CA LEU A 398 -29.14 0.37 -8.18
C LEU A 398 -30.53 -0.10 -8.64
N LYS A 399 -31.53 -0.13 -7.75
CA LYS A 399 -32.90 -0.47 -8.15
C LYS A 399 -33.46 0.51 -9.18
N ALA A 400 -33.21 1.80 -9.01
CA ALA A 400 -33.61 2.81 -9.98
C ALA A 400 -32.93 2.59 -11.35
N LEU A 401 -31.65 2.26 -11.38
CA LEU A 401 -30.92 1.95 -12.61
C LEU A 401 -31.47 0.71 -13.33
N PHE A 402 -31.79 -0.34 -12.60
CA PHE A 402 -32.37 -1.56 -13.18
C PHE A 402 -33.80 -1.34 -13.65
N ALA A 403 -34.60 -0.52 -12.94
CA ALA A 403 -35.98 -0.23 -13.30
C ALA A 403 -36.10 0.70 -14.53
N ASN A 404 -35.22 1.71 -14.62
CA ASN A 404 -35.26 2.74 -15.67
C ASN A 404 -33.89 2.96 -16.32
N PRO A 405 -33.32 1.95 -17.02
CA PRO A 405 -32.02 2.06 -17.62
C PRO A 405 -32.03 3.07 -18.80
N LYS A 406 -30.99 3.88 -18.92
CA LYS A 406 -30.78 4.75 -20.08
C LYS A 406 -30.58 3.92 -21.36
N ARG A 407 -30.68 4.57 -22.53
CA ARG A 407 -30.47 3.92 -23.83
C ARG A 407 -29.06 3.27 -23.86
N GLY A 408 -28.99 1.97 -24.21
CA GLY A 408 -27.75 1.16 -24.19
C GLY A 408 -27.40 0.53 -22.84
N GLN A 409 -27.79 1.13 -21.73
CA GLN A 409 -27.46 0.67 -20.38
C GLN A 409 -28.15 -0.65 -20.00
N LYS A 410 -29.36 -0.89 -20.56
CA LYS A 410 -30.10 -2.13 -20.33
C LYS A 410 -29.31 -3.39 -20.72
N GLN A 411 -28.60 -3.32 -21.84
CA GLN A 411 -27.79 -4.43 -22.34
C GLN A 411 -26.56 -4.64 -21.45
N GLN A 412 -25.91 -3.55 -21.01
CA GLN A 412 -24.76 -3.59 -20.12
C GLN A 412 -25.15 -4.16 -18.75
N LEU A 413 -26.24 -3.70 -18.14
CA LEU A 413 -26.72 -4.23 -16.85
C LEU A 413 -27.05 -5.73 -16.94
N ARG A 414 -27.63 -6.16 -18.07
CA ARG A 414 -27.87 -7.57 -18.33
C ARG A 414 -26.55 -8.36 -18.43
N ALA A 415 -25.55 -7.84 -19.13
CA ALA A 415 -24.24 -8.46 -19.26
C ALA A 415 -23.54 -8.60 -17.89
N VAL A 416 -23.70 -7.62 -16.99
CA VAL A 416 -23.23 -7.71 -15.60
C VAL A 416 -23.90 -8.89 -14.88
N LEU A 417 -25.23 -9.01 -14.96
CA LEU A 417 -25.94 -10.13 -14.32
C LEU A 417 -25.53 -11.47 -14.91
N GLU A 418 -25.34 -11.58 -16.22
CA GLU A 418 -24.87 -12.78 -16.91
C GLU A 418 -23.43 -13.14 -16.48
N LYS A 419 -22.54 -12.16 -16.31
CA LYS A 419 -21.19 -12.36 -15.79
C LYS A 419 -21.22 -12.92 -14.36
N VAL A 420 -22.04 -12.33 -13.49
CA VAL A 420 -22.19 -12.81 -12.10
C VAL A 420 -22.70 -14.26 -12.04
N VAL A 421 -23.67 -14.62 -12.89
CA VAL A 421 -24.15 -16.01 -13.00
C VAL A 421 -23.04 -16.93 -13.53
N ALA A 422 -22.24 -16.47 -14.50
CA ALA A 422 -21.13 -17.25 -15.01
C ALA A 422 -20.05 -17.50 -13.92
N ALA A 423 -19.76 -16.49 -13.10
CA ALA A 423 -18.85 -16.62 -11.96
C ALA A 423 -19.36 -17.64 -10.93
N ALA A 424 -20.66 -17.56 -10.57
CA ALA A 424 -21.28 -18.53 -9.65
C ALA A 424 -21.21 -19.96 -10.20
N LYS A 425 -21.52 -20.15 -11.49
CA LYS A 425 -21.40 -21.47 -12.15
C LYS A 425 -19.97 -21.98 -12.13
N ALA A 426 -18.99 -21.13 -12.41
CA ALA A 426 -17.58 -21.50 -12.36
C ALA A 426 -17.15 -21.94 -10.95
N ARG A 427 -17.59 -21.21 -9.91
CA ARG A 427 -17.34 -21.54 -8.50
C ARG A 427 -17.96 -22.90 -8.13
N ILE A 428 -19.22 -23.11 -8.50
CA ILE A 428 -19.94 -24.37 -8.21
C ILE A 428 -19.25 -25.53 -8.91
N ALA A 429 -18.93 -25.40 -10.21
CA ALA A 429 -18.24 -26.44 -10.95
C ALA A 429 -16.84 -26.74 -10.36
N ALA A 430 -16.10 -25.72 -9.93
CA ALA A 430 -14.81 -25.90 -9.28
C ALA A 430 -14.95 -26.61 -7.91
N ARG A 431 -16.03 -26.35 -7.16
CA ARG A 431 -16.34 -27.03 -5.90
C ARG A 431 -16.69 -28.50 -6.15
N GLU A 432 -17.61 -28.77 -7.10
CA GLU A 432 -17.98 -30.12 -7.48
C GLU A 432 -16.79 -30.95 -7.98
N HIS A 433 -15.94 -30.36 -8.80
CA HIS A 433 -14.72 -31.03 -9.28
C HIS A 433 -13.78 -31.35 -8.12
N ARG A 434 -13.64 -30.48 -7.15
CA ARG A 434 -12.83 -30.68 -5.94
C ARG A 434 -13.42 -31.74 -5.03
N ASP A 435 -14.75 -31.72 -4.82
CA ASP A 435 -15.43 -32.71 -4.01
C ASP A 435 -15.40 -34.10 -4.68
N ASN A 436 -15.47 -34.15 -6.01
CA ASN A 436 -15.28 -35.37 -6.78
C ASN A 436 -13.83 -35.88 -6.70
N GLN A 437 -12.84 -34.96 -6.75
CA GLN A 437 -11.45 -35.36 -6.52
C GLN A 437 -11.21 -35.81 -5.08
N ARG A 438 -11.78 -35.14 -4.07
CA ARG A 438 -11.71 -35.58 -2.66
C ARG A 438 -12.36 -36.94 -2.47
N ARG A 439 -13.51 -37.20 -3.12
CA ARG A 439 -14.17 -38.55 -3.09
C ARG A 439 -13.31 -39.58 -3.80
N LYS A 440 -12.69 -39.28 -4.93
CA LYS A 440 -11.74 -40.18 -5.60
C LYS A 440 -10.49 -40.41 -4.74
N SER A 441 -9.92 -39.37 -4.12
CA SER A 441 -8.76 -39.48 -3.24
C SER A 441 -9.07 -40.17 -1.90
N ALA A 442 -10.31 -40.10 -1.41
CA ALA A 442 -10.75 -40.89 -0.25
C ALA A 442 -10.94 -42.38 -0.58
N LEU A 443 -11.13 -42.72 -1.85
CA LEU A 443 -11.23 -44.09 -2.34
C LEU A 443 -9.88 -44.64 -2.88
N GLU A 444 -8.99 -43.78 -3.30
CA GLU A 444 -7.61 -44.08 -3.72
C GLU A 444 -6.70 -43.41 -2.67
N ASN A 445 -6.05 -44.19 -1.82
CA ASN A 445 -5.07 -43.71 -0.82
C ASN A 445 -4.26 -42.54 -1.33
N SER A 446 -4.29 -41.43 -0.60
CA SER A 446 -3.57 -40.15 -0.69
C SER A 446 -2.18 -40.26 -1.38
N ALA A 447 -2.12 -40.26 -2.68
CA ALA A 447 -0.85 -40.15 -3.37
C ALA A 447 -0.60 -38.66 -3.74
N LEU A 448 0.20 -37.99 -2.91
CA LEU A 448 0.89 -36.76 -3.33
C LEU A 448 1.60 -37.01 -4.68
N PRO A 449 1.82 -35.98 -5.52
CA PRO A 449 2.50 -36.17 -6.79
C PRO A 449 3.77 -37.00 -6.61
N ALA A 450 3.93 -38.06 -7.38
CA ALA A 450 5.06 -39.01 -7.26
C ALA A 450 6.45 -38.32 -7.34
N LYS A 451 6.48 -37.10 -7.89
CA LYS A 451 7.69 -36.28 -7.98
C LYS A 451 8.00 -35.43 -6.73
N LEU A 452 7.09 -35.33 -5.78
CA LEU A 452 7.35 -34.64 -4.52
C LEU A 452 8.32 -35.45 -3.65
N VAL A 453 9.36 -34.82 -3.19
CA VAL A 453 10.26 -35.36 -2.17
C VAL A 453 9.95 -34.64 -0.86
N ASP A 454 8.99 -35.16 -0.11
CA ASP A 454 8.46 -34.48 1.07
C ASP A 454 9.44 -34.46 2.26
N CYS A 455 9.19 -33.56 3.22
CA CYS A 455 9.91 -33.55 4.50
C CYS A 455 9.20 -34.42 5.55
N ARG A 456 9.89 -34.65 6.67
CA ARG A 456 9.36 -35.49 7.76
C ARG A 456 8.56 -34.71 8.79
N SER A 457 8.76 -33.40 8.87
CA SER A 457 8.08 -32.54 9.84
C SER A 457 6.68 -32.19 9.36
N ASP A 458 5.71 -32.29 10.27
CA ASP A 458 4.33 -31.81 10.09
C ASP A 458 4.15 -30.36 10.63
N ASP A 459 5.20 -29.78 11.22
CA ASP A 459 5.20 -28.38 11.69
C ASP A 459 5.30 -27.42 10.50
N VAL A 460 4.17 -26.77 10.18
CA VAL A 460 4.04 -25.85 9.04
C VAL A 460 5.00 -24.68 9.15
N ASP A 461 5.14 -24.09 10.32
CA ASP A 461 5.98 -22.89 10.52
C ASP A 461 7.46 -23.18 10.28
N ARG A 462 7.88 -24.40 10.51
CA ARG A 462 9.23 -24.88 10.29
C ARG A 462 9.45 -25.40 8.87
N SER A 463 8.40 -25.95 8.24
CA SER A 463 8.49 -26.67 6.97
C SER A 463 8.66 -25.73 5.77
N GLU A 464 9.54 -26.10 4.85
CA GLU A 464 9.93 -25.34 3.67
C GLU A 464 9.76 -26.18 2.41
N LEU A 465 9.09 -25.63 1.40
CA LEU A 465 8.98 -26.26 0.08
C LEU A 465 9.89 -25.52 -0.92
N PHE A 466 10.87 -26.23 -1.46
CA PHE A 466 11.68 -25.75 -2.58
C PHE A 466 11.04 -26.21 -3.88
N ILE A 467 10.68 -25.25 -4.74
CA ILE A 467 10.28 -25.51 -6.12
C ILE A 467 11.53 -25.40 -6.97
N VAL A 468 11.98 -26.54 -7.49
CA VAL A 468 13.30 -26.69 -8.12
C VAL A 468 13.16 -26.82 -9.62
N GLU A 469 13.95 -26.07 -10.37
CA GLU A 469 14.00 -26.16 -11.83
C GLU A 469 14.74 -27.42 -12.29
N GLY A 470 14.02 -28.29 -13.02
CA GLY A 470 14.58 -29.45 -13.68
C GLY A 470 14.89 -30.67 -12.77
N ASP A 471 15.03 -31.81 -13.40
CA ASP A 471 15.34 -33.07 -12.71
C ASP A 471 16.84 -33.16 -12.32
N SER A 472 17.72 -32.46 -13.03
CA SER A 472 19.17 -32.45 -12.74
C SER A 472 19.46 -31.75 -11.41
N ALA A 473 18.89 -30.58 -11.19
CA ALA A 473 19.05 -29.86 -9.92
C ALA A 473 18.36 -30.60 -8.77
N LEU A 474 17.27 -31.34 -9.01
CA LEU A 474 16.59 -32.16 -8.01
C LEU A 474 17.54 -33.20 -7.40
N GLY A 475 18.36 -33.88 -8.21
CA GLY A 475 19.31 -34.88 -7.73
C GLY A 475 20.26 -34.33 -6.69
N THR A 476 20.89 -33.21 -6.97
CA THR A 476 21.81 -32.50 -6.07
C THR A 476 21.08 -31.94 -4.85
N ALA A 477 19.92 -31.29 -5.05
CA ALA A 477 19.12 -30.73 -3.95
C ALA A 477 18.60 -31.80 -2.98
N LYS A 478 18.31 -33.01 -3.47
CA LYS A 478 17.88 -34.13 -2.64
C LYS A 478 18.96 -34.61 -1.67
N LEU A 479 20.21 -34.50 -2.06
CA LEU A 479 21.37 -34.81 -1.20
C LEU A 479 21.70 -33.64 -0.28
N ALA A 480 21.48 -32.40 -0.74
CA ALA A 480 21.81 -31.17 -0.04
C ALA A 480 20.81 -30.76 1.06
N ARG A 481 19.55 -31.17 0.93
CA ARG A 481 18.47 -30.75 1.83
C ARG A 481 18.56 -31.31 3.25
N ASP A 482 18.01 -30.61 4.19
CA ASP A 482 17.63 -31.18 5.47
C ASP A 482 16.27 -31.89 5.32
N SER A 483 16.28 -33.22 5.30
CA SER A 483 15.07 -34.04 5.11
C SER A 483 14.05 -33.91 6.25
N GLU A 484 14.42 -33.30 7.37
CA GLU A 484 13.53 -33.08 8.49
C GLU A 484 12.44 -32.08 8.15
N PHE A 485 12.80 -30.92 7.57
CA PHE A 485 11.86 -29.81 7.33
C PHE A 485 11.87 -29.25 5.91
N GLN A 486 12.74 -29.76 5.01
CA GLN A 486 12.82 -29.26 3.63
C GLN A 486 12.24 -30.28 2.65
N ALA A 487 11.18 -29.89 1.96
CA ALA A 487 10.56 -30.63 0.86
C ALA A 487 11.01 -30.08 -0.49
N LEU A 488 11.04 -30.93 -1.53
CA LEU A 488 11.44 -30.57 -2.88
C LEU A 488 10.35 -30.95 -3.88
N LEU A 489 9.99 -30.01 -4.75
CA LEU A 489 9.09 -30.25 -5.88
C LEU A 489 9.80 -29.84 -7.18
N PRO A 490 10.21 -30.79 -8.02
CA PRO A 490 10.77 -30.44 -9.33
C PRO A 490 9.68 -30.01 -10.30
N ILE A 491 9.98 -28.98 -11.09
CA ILE A 491 9.14 -28.55 -12.21
C ILE A 491 9.90 -28.80 -13.52
N ARG A 492 9.18 -29.31 -14.53
CA ARG A 492 9.78 -29.63 -15.83
C ARG A 492 9.51 -28.54 -16.83
N GLY A 493 10.54 -27.74 -17.10
CA GLY A 493 10.47 -26.65 -18.08
C GLY A 493 9.56 -25.49 -17.66
N LYS A 494 9.18 -24.68 -18.64
CA LYS A 494 8.35 -23.49 -18.46
C LYS A 494 6.90 -23.90 -18.16
N ILE A 495 6.38 -23.52 -16.98
CA ILE A 495 4.97 -23.76 -16.62
C ILE A 495 4.06 -22.88 -17.48
N LEU A 496 2.76 -23.20 -17.46
CA LEU A 496 1.75 -22.41 -18.15
C LEU A 496 1.75 -20.95 -17.70
N ASN A 497 1.74 -20.03 -18.66
CA ASN A 497 1.51 -18.61 -18.34
C ASN A 497 0.04 -18.40 -17.96
N VAL A 498 -0.23 -18.36 -16.65
CA VAL A 498 -1.58 -18.25 -16.10
C VAL A 498 -2.20 -16.86 -16.27
N GLN A 499 -1.43 -15.85 -16.70
CA GLN A 499 -1.99 -14.55 -17.05
C GLN A 499 -2.82 -14.62 -18.35
N LYS A 500 -2.48 -15.54 -19.25
CA LYS A 500 -3.17 -15.74 -20.54
C LYS A 500 -4.16 -16.91 -20.53
N ALA A 501 -4.09 -17.78 -19.51
CA ALA A 501 -4.85 -19.01 -19.46
C ALA A 501 -6.12 -18.89 -18.61
N SER A 502 -7.13 -19.69 -18.96
CA SER A 502 -8.31 -19.85 -18.11
C SER A 502 -7.99 -20.66 -16.84
N VAL A 503 -8.83 -20.53 -15.82
CA VAL A 503 -8.72 -21.35 -14.58
C VAL A 503 -8.76 -22.84 -14.93
N ALA A 504 -9.62 -23.23 -15.87
CA ALA A 504 -9.76 -24.62 -16.28
C ALA A 504 -8.47 -25.14 -16.95
N ASP A 505 -7.80 -24.34 -17.78
CA ASP A 505 -6.54 -24.72 -18.42
C ASP A 505 -5.40 -24.77 -17.41
N MET A 506 -5.37 -23.84 -16.45
CA MET A 506 -4.41 -23.85 -15.35
C MET A 506 -4.52 -25.14 -14.52
N LEU A 507 -5.73 -25.56 -14.16
CA LEU A 507 -5.97 -26.79 -13.38
C LEU A 507 -5.68 -28.09 -14.20
N LYS A 508 -5.76 -28.05 -15.53
CA LYS A 508 -5.36 -29.15 -16.42
C LYS A 508 -3.86 -29.24 -16.59
N ASN A 509 -3.14 -28.17 -16.39
CA ASN A 509 -1.68 -28.17 -16.50
C ASN A 509 -1.07 -28.95 -15.32
N ALA A 510 -0.34 -30.01 -15.63
CA ALA A 510 0.20 -30.94 -14.63
C ALA A 510 1.13 -30.27 -13.62
N GLU A 511 1.94 -29.31 -14.07
CA GLU A 511 2.88 -28.59 -13.19
C GLU A 511 2.15 -27.62 -12.26
N CYS A 512 1.22 -26.81 -12.77
CA CYS A 512 0.40 -25.91 -11.97
C CYS A 512 -0.46 -26.68 -10.95
N ALA A 513 -1.11 -27.78 -11.40
CA ALA A 513 -1.90 -28.62 -10.53
C ALA A 513 -1.05 -29.26 -9.43
N ALA A 514 0.15 -29.75 -9.73
CA ALA A 514 1.07 -30.31 -8.75
C ALA A 514 1.49 -29.28 -7.70
N ILE A 515 1.81 -28.05 -8.11
CA ILE A 515 2.17 -26.97 -7.15
C ILE A 515 1.01 -26.69 -6.21
N ILE A 516 -0.22 -26.51 -6.74
CA ILE A 516 -1.42 -26.22 -5.94
C ILE A 516 -1.70 -27.36 -4.96
N GLN A 517 -1.60 -28.61 -5.42
CA GLN A 517 -1.83 -29.81 -4.61
C GLN A 517 -0.79 -29.93 -3.49
N VAL A 518 0.48 -29.70 -3.78
CA VAL A 518 1.58 -29.81 -2.81
C VAL A 518 1.52 -28.70 -1.77
N VAL A 519 1.21 -27.46 -2.17
CA VAL A 519 0.97 -26.34 -1.23
C VAL A 519 -0.20 -26.65 -0.29
N GLY A 520 -1.23 -27.33 -0.78
CA GLY A 520 -2.35 -27.82 0.03
C GLY A 520 -3.41 -26.79 0.40
N ALA A 521 -3.15 -25.51 0.12
CA ALA A 521 -4.01 -24.37 0.51
C ALA A 521 -5.12 -24.04 -0.50
N GLY A 522 -5.22 -24.78 -1.60
CA GLY A 522 -6.16 -24.48 -2.68
C GLY A 522 -5.65 -23.38 -3.62
N SER A 523 -6.55 -22.76 -4.39
CA SER A 523 -6.18 -21.70 -5.35
C SER A 523 -7.31 -20.70 -5.57
N GLY A 524 -6.97 -19.47 -5.89
CA GLY A 524 -7.93 -18.39 -6.15
C GLY A 524 -8.85 -18.16 -4.95
N ARG A 525 -10.13 -18.17 -5.20
CA ARG A 525 -11.15 -17.92 -4.15
C ARG A 525 -11.26 -19.01 -3.08
N SER A 526 -10.80 -20.19 -3.39
CA SER A 526 -10.81 -21.32 -2.45
C SER A 526 -9.51 -21.46 -1.69
N PHE A 527 -8.64 -20.47 -1.81
CA PHE A 527 -7.37 -20.45 -1.12
C PHE A 527 -7.59 -20.19 0.37
N ASP A 528 -7.05 -21.08 1.21
CA ASP A 528 -7.07 -20.98 2.66
C ASP A 528 -5.63 -21.14 3.19
N ILE A 529 -5.05 -20.06 3.70
CA ILE A 529 -3.67 -20.04 4.16
C ILE A 529 -3.41 -20.95 5.36
N GLU A 530 -4.43 -21.20 6.20
CA GLU A 530 -4.33 -22.09 7.34
C GLU A 530 -4.23 -23.57 6.92
N SER A 531 -4.69 -23.89 5.72
CA SER A 531 -4.56 -25.21 5.12
C SER A 531 -3.21 -25.44 4.42
N ALA A 532 -2.32 -24.44 4.40
CA ALA A 532 -1.02 -24.57 3.75
C ALA A 532 -0.13 -25.57 4.49
N ARG A 533 0.51 -26.47 3.72
CA ARG A 533 1.38 -27.52 4.28
C ARG A 533 2.79 -27.01 4.63
N TYR A 534 3.20 -25.87 4.13
CA TYR A 534 4.54 -25.32 4.30
C TYR A 534 4.49 -23.84 4.68
N GLY A 535 5.30 -23.45 5.66
CA GLY A 535 5.44 -22.06 6.11
C GLY A 535 6.24 -21.20 5.16
N LYS A 536 7.12 -21.81 4.34
CA LYS A 536 7.89 -21.09 3.31
C LYS A 536 7.87 -21.84 1.99
N ILE A 537 7.65 -21.10 0.91
CA ILE A 537 7.80 -21.57 -0.46
C ILE A 537 9.02 -20.86 -1.05
N ILE A 538 10.01 -21.63 -1.48
CA ILE A 538 11.28 -21.11 -1.98
C ILE A 538 11.43 -21.48 -3.46
N LEU A 539 11.44 -20.47 -4.33
CA LEU A 539 11.64 -20.64 -5.75
C LEU A 539 13.13 -20.75 -6.04
N MET A 540 13.55 -21.92 -6.50
CA MET A 540 14.95 -22.23 -6.78
C MET A 540 15.12 -22.55 -8.26
N ALA A 541 15.50 -21.53 -9.03
CA ALA A 541 15.72 -21.57 -10.47
C ALA A 541 17.16 -21.18 -10.80
N ASP A 542 17.63 -21.63 -11.94
CA ASP A 542 18.97 -21.33 -12.48
C ASP A 542 19.19 -19.80 -12.63
N ALA A 543 20.44 -19.37 -12.64
CA ALA A 543 20.79 -17.95 -12.74
C ALA A 543 20.83 -17.45 -14.19
N ASP A 544 20.24 -18.18 -15.13
CA ASP A 544 20.17 -17.86 -16.55
C ASP A 544 18.82 -17.19 -16.93
N VAL A 545 18.66 -16.88 -18.22
CA VAL A 545 17.46 -16.24 -18.79
C VAL A 545 16.23 -17.15 -18.67
N ASP A 546 16.39 -18.46 -18.84
CA ASP A 546 15.30 -19.43 -18.74
C ASP A 546 14.83 -19.57 -17.28
N GLY A 547 15.74 -19.65 -16.32
CA GLY A 547 15.43 -19.67 -14.90
C GLY A 547 14.76 -18.38 -14.43
N ALA A 548 15.18 -17.23 -14.97
CA ALA A 548 14.50 -15.96 -14.71
C ALA A 548 13.06 -15.97 -15.23
N HIS A 549 12.82 -16.52 -16.43
CA HIS A 549 11.48 -16.66 -17.00
C HIS A 549 10.61 -17.65 -16.20
N ILE A 550 11.17 -18.80 -15.80
CA ILE A 550 10.45 -19.77 -14.95
C ILE A 550 10.04 -19.11 -13.62
N ARG A 551 10.92 -18.33 -13.01
CA ARG A 551 10.63 -17.59 -11.80
C ARG A 551 9.49 -16.58 -12.01
N CYS A 552 9.48 -15.84 -13.11
CA CYS A 552 8.37 -14.94 -13.46
C CYS A 552 7.03 -15.70 -13.63
N LEU A 553 7.04 -16.87 -14.27
CA LEU A 553 5.84 -17.69 -14.42
C LEU A 553 5.33 -18.21 -13.09
N LEU A 554 6.22 -18.64 -12.19
CA LEU A 554 5.87 -19.07 -10.84
C LEU A 554 5.31 -17.90 -10.02
N LEU A 555 5.95 -16.74 -10.06
CA LEU A 555 5.47 -15.53 -9.38
C LEU A 555 4.09 -15.13 -9.90
N THR A 556 3.85 -15.23 -11.22
CA THR A 556 2.52 -14.99 -11.81
C THR A 556 1.48 -15.95 -11.24
N LEU A 557 1.83 -17.24 -11.10
CA LEU A 557 0.93 -18.25 -10.50
C LEU A 557 0.62 -17.91 -9.03
N PHE A 558 1.63 -17.61 -8.23
CA PHE A 558 1.44 -17.26 -6.82
C PHE A 558 0.67 -15.96 -6.65
N HIS A 559 1.01 -14.92 -7.41
CA HIS A 559 0.31 -13.64 -7.37
C HIS A 559 -1.17 -13.77 -7.74
N ARG A 560 -1.50 -14.52 -8.79
CA ARG A 560 -2.86 -14.61 -9.31
C ARG A 560 -3.76 -15.57 -8.54
N TYR A 561 -3.23 -16.70 -8.08
CA TYR A 561 -4.02 -17.79 -7.53
C TYR A 561 -3.72 -18.13 -6.06
N MET A 562 -2.63 -17.66 -5.52
CA MET A 562 -2.18 -17.90 -4.14
C MET A 562 -1.67 -16.61 -3.48
N LYS A 563 -2.28 -15.47 -3.84
CA LYS A 563 -1.87 -14.12 -3.40
C LYS A 563 -1.69 -14.01 -1.88
N PRO A 564 -2.56 -14.58 -1.02
CA PRO A 564 -2.35 -14.51 0.44
C PRO A 564 -1.04 -15.13 0.93
N MET A 565 -0.44 -16.09 0.19
CA MET A 565 0.91 -16.59 0.50
C MET A 565 1.99 -15.53 0.31
N VAL A 566 1.84 -14.69 -0.72
CA VAL A 566 2.77 -13.59 -1.00
C VAL A 566 2.59 -12.48 0.02
N GLU A 567 1.35 -12.10 0.30
CA GLU A 567 0.99 -11.07 1.30
C GLU A 567 1.43 -11.45 2.71
N ALA A 568 1.27 -12.73 3.10
CA ALA A 568 1.80 -13.25 4.36
C ALA A 568 3.34 -13.38 4.37
N GLY A 569 3.99 -13.10 3.23
CA GLY A 569 5.44 -13.15 3.08
C GLY A 569 6.03 -14.56 3.21
N ARG A 570 5.29 -15.57 2.80
CA ARG A 570 5.71 -16.98 2.79
C ARG A 570 6.39 -17.41 1.49
N VAL A 571 6.48 -16.51 0.48
CA VAL A 571 7.13 -16.79 -0.81
C VAL A 571 8.49 -16.12 -0.89
N PHE A 572 9.50 -16.89 -1.29
CA PHE A 572 10.89 -16.45 -1.37
C PHE A 572 11.51 -16.89 -2.70
N ALA A 573 12.49 -16.15 -3.20
CA ALA A 573 13.40 -16.57 -4.24
C ALA A 573 14.76 -16.91 -3.61
N ALA A 574 15.27 -18.10 -3.90
CA ALA A 574 16.64 -18.44 -3.54
C ALA A 574 17.63 -17.60 -4.37
N VAL A 575 18.71 -17.18 -3.73
CA VAL A 575 19.81 -16.46 -4.38
C VAL A 575 21.05 -17.33 -4.28
N PRO A 576 21.28 -18.24 -5.25
CA PRO A 576 22.53 -19.01 -5.29
C PRO A 576 23.69 -18.08 -5.63
N PRO A 577 24.94 -18.43 -5.22
CA PRO A 577 26.11 -17.67 -5.61
C PRO A 577 26.37 -17.77 -7.10
N LEU A 578 26.88 -16.69 -7.69
CA LEU A 578 27.32 -16.65 -9.08
C LEU A 578 28.76 -17.14 -9.25
N HIS A 579 29.61 -16.91 -8.24
CA HIS A 579 31.03 -17.26 -8.32
C HIS A 579 31.53 -17.97 -7.07
N ARG A 580 32.53 -18.84 -7.25
CA ARG A 580 33.31 -19.44 -6.17
C ARG A 580 34.79 -19.14 -6.38
N ILE A 581 35.39 -18.45 -5.41
CA ILE A 581 36.78 -18.13 -5.39
C ILE A 581 37.52 -19.17 -4.49
N GLU A 582 38.44 -19.94 -5.06
CA GLU A 582 39.27 -20.86 -4.28
C GLU A 582 40.57 -20.17 -3.87
N VAL A 583 40.71 -19.84 -2.59
CA VAL A 583 41.92 -19.22 -2.05
C VAL A 583 42.99 -20.31 -1.86
N THR A 584 44.16 -20.16 -2.52
CA THR A 584 45.19 -21.18 -2.54
C THR A 584 46.06 -21.16 -1.28
N ASN A 585 46.09 -20.04 -0.55
CA ASN A 585 46.84 -19.86 0.68
C ASN A 585 45.98 -19.27 1.82
N PRO A 586 44.91 -19.99 2.23
CA PRO A 586 44.08 -19.51 3.32
C PRO A 586 44.89 -19.43 4.59
N GLY A 587 44.65 -18.38 5.39
CA GLY A 587 45.25 -18.28 6.73
C GLY A 587 44.58 -19.24 7.72
N ARG A 588 45.19 -19.47 8.86
CA ARG A 588 44.64 -20.33 9.92
C ARG A 588 43.28 -19.73 10.37
N GLY A 589 42.18 -20.50 10.22
CA GLY A 589 40.82 -20.05 10.55
C GLY A 589 40.14 -19.18 9.46
N GLN A 590 40.67 -19.17 8.24
CA GLN A 590 40.02 -18.52 7.08
C GLN A 590 39.47 -19.57 6.13
N ASP A 591 38.31 -19.24 5.52
CA ASP A 591 37.66 -20.13 4.58
C ASP A 591 38.52 -20.30 3.31
N LYS A 592 38.55 -21.52 2.81
CA LYS A 592 39.22 -21.87 1.57
C LYS A 592 38.43 -21.39 0.36
N TYR A 593 37.10 -21.35 0.47
CA TYR A 593 36.17 -20.96 -0.57
C TYR A 593 35.42 -19.70 -0.17
N ILE A 594 35.35 -18.74 -1.07
CA ILE A 594 34.57 -17.50 -0.90
C ILE A 594 33.55 -17.48 -2.02
N TYR A 595 32.28 -17.31 -1.66
CA TYR A 595 31.19 -17.20 -2.60
C TYR A 595 30.80 -15.73 -2.80
N THR A 596 30.47 -15.35 -4.04
CA THR A 596 29.98 -14.01 -4.37
C THR A 596 28.71 -14.08 -5.21
N TYR A 597 27.83 -13.11 -5.01
CA TYR A 597 26.47 -13.10 -5.54
C TYR A 597 26.27 -12.07 -6.66
N SER A 598 27.31 -11.32 -7.00
CA SER A 598 27.34 -10.39 -8.12
C SER A 598 28.77 -10.18 -8.65
N ASP A 599 28.90 -9.72 -9.91
CA ASP A 599 30.19 -9.38 -10.50
C ASP A 599 30.88 -8.23 -9.75
N ALA A 600 30.11 -7.25 -9.27
CA ALA A 600 30.62 -6.15 -8.47
C ALA A 600 31.22 -6.66 -7.13
N GLU A 601 30.55 -7.62 -6.48
CA GLU A 601 31.05 -8.26 -5.27
C GLU A 601 32.31 -9.08 -5.54
N LEU A 602 32.33 -9.84 -6.66
CA LEU A 602 33.52 -10.58 -7.10
C LEU A 602 34.72 -9.63 -7.20
N HIS A 603 34.60 -8.55 -7.95
CA HIS A 603 35.70 -7.59 -8.14
C HIS A 603 36.14 -6.93 -6.83
N LYS A 604 35.22 -6.70 -5.91
CA LYS A 604 35.53 -6.17 -4.57
C LYS A 604 36.34 -7.17 -3.76
N VAL A 605 35.90 -8.43 -3.74
CA VAL A 605 36.58 -9.50 -2.98
C VAL A 605 37.96 -9.79 -3.57
N LEU A 606 38.12 -9.86 -4.87
CA LEU A 606 39.40 -10.08 -5.53
C LEU A 606 40.42 -8.97 -5.19
N ARG A 607 39.99 -7.71 -5.23
CA ARG A 607 40.82 -6.56 -4.83
C ARG A 607 41.23 -6.62 -3.34
N ASP A 608 40.33 -7.10 -2.50
CA ASP A 608 40.61 -7.26 -1.06
C ASP A 608 41.60 -8.40 -0.81
N LEU A 609 41.48 -9.52 -1.50
CA LEU A 609 42.41 -10.64 -1.47
C LEU A 609 43.80 -10.20 -1.94
N GLU A 610 43.87 -9.46 -3.03
CA GLU A 610 45.13 -8.92 -3.57
C GLU A 610 45.81 -8.00 -2.59
N ARG A 611 45.10 -7.04 -1.98
CA ARG A 611 45.60 -6.15 -0.93
C ARG A 611 46.14 -6.90 0.30
N ARG A 612 45.57 -8.07 0.61
CA ARG A 612 46.00 -8.93 1.72
C ARG A 612 47.09 -9.93 1.31
N GLY A 613 47.62 -9.85 0.07
CA GLY A 613 48.65 -10.75 -0.45
C GLY A 613 48.18 -12.21 -0.58
N LYS A 614 46.86 -12.42 -0.71
CA LYS A 614 46.26 -13.73 -0.90
C LYS A 614 46.23 -14.09 -2.39
N ARG A 615 46.37 -15.39 -2.66
CA ARG A 615 46.28 -15.94 -4.03
C ARG A 615 45.08 -16.83 -4.15
N TRP A 616 44.49 -16.83 -5.31
CA TRP A 616 43.35 -17.67 -5.64
C TRP A 616 43.57 -18.42 -6.95
N LYS A 617 42.77 -19.43 -7.19
CA LYS A 617 42.82 -20.21 -8.42
C LYS A 617 42.14 -19.42 -9.55
N ASP A 618 42.81 -19.25 -10.68
CA ASP A 618 42.32 -18.57 -11.86
C ASP A 618 42.18 -19.60 -13.01
N PRO A 619 41.06 -19.61 -13.77
CA PRO A 619 39.93 -18.72 -13.67
C PRO A 619 39.04 -19.01 -12.44
N VAL A 620 38.38 -17.96 -11.93
CA VAL A 620 37.37 -18.09 -10.87
C VAL A 620 36.20 -18.90 -11.43
N GLN A 621 35.70 -19.85 -10.66
CA GLN A 621 34.57 -20.65 -11.08
C GLN A 621 33.30 -19.81 -11.09
N ARG A 622 32.62 -19.74 -12.24
CA ARG A 622 31.30 -19.13 -12.40
C ARG A 622 30.25 -20.26 -12.52
N TYR A 623 29.16 -20.14 -11.76
CA TYR A 623 28.02 -21.04 -11.85
C TYR A 623 26.98 -20.46 -12.80
N LYS A 624 26.58 -21.22 -13.81
CA LYS A 624 25.48 -20.87 -14.73
C LYS A 624 24.17 -21.47 -14.30
N GLY A 625 24.20 -22.60 -13.62
CA GLY A 625 23.00 -23.27 -13.12
C GLY A 625 23.28 -24.05 -11.83
N LEU A 626 22.20 -24.39 -11.13
CA LEU A 626 22.20 -25.15 -9.87
C LEU A 626 22.77 -26.58 -10.05
N GLY A 627 22.64 -27.15 -11.24
CA GLY A 627 23.18 -28.46 -11.58
C GLY A 627 24.71 -28.52 -11.68
N GLU A 628 25.40 -27.37 -11.71
CA GLU A 628 26.87 -27.28 -11.70
C GLU A 628 27.46 -27.30 -10.28
N MET A 629 26.60 -27.16 -9.26
CA MET A 629 26.99 -27.23 -7.86
C MET A 629 26.94 -28.67 -7.37
N ASP A 630 27.92 -29.07 -6.57
CA ASP A 630 27.80 -30.31 -5.82
C ASP A 630 26.88 -30.15 -4.62
N ALA A 631 26.46 -31.26 -3.99
CA ALA A 631 25.49 -31.26 -2.93
C ALA A 631 25.93 -30.45 -1.70
N ASP A 632 27.21 -30.51 -1.34
CA ASP A 632 27.75 -29.79 -0.19
C ASP A 632 27.75 -28.27 -0.44
N GLN A 633 28.09 -27.86 -1.66
CA GLN A 633 28.05 -26.45 -2.07
C GLN A 633 26.62 -25.91 -2.07
N LEU A 634 25.68 -26.64 -2.64
CA LEU A 634 24.27 -26.27 -2.66
C LEU A 634 23.68 -26.23 -1.24
N ALA A 635 24.05 -27.18 -0.41
CA ALA A 635 23.64 -27.19 1.00
C ALA A 635 24.13 -25.93 1.71
N GLU A 636 25.45 -25.67 1.67
CA GLU A 636 26.08 -24.58 2.40
C GLU A 636 25.60 -23.19 1.93
N THR A 637 25.44 -22.98 0.63
CA THR A 637 25.19 -21.63 0.09
C THR A 637 23.73 -21.30 -0.13
N THR A 638 22.87 -22.31 -0.36
CA THR A 638 21.52 -22.07 -0.87
C THR A 638 20.42 -22.71 -0.02
N MET A 639 20.71 -23.83 0.68
CA MET A 639 19.68 -24.56 1.42
C MET A 639 19.80 -24.46 2.95
N ASP A 640 21.01 -24.35 3.52
CA ASP A 640 21.20 -24.20 4.96
C ASP A 640 20.64 -22.87 5.47
N PRO A 641 19.65 -22.86 6.37
CA PRO A 641 19.04 -21.64 6.90
C PRO A 641 20.04 -20.65 7.53
N ARG A 642 21.20 -21.12 7.95
CA ARG A 642 22.22 -20.29 8.63
C ARG A 642 23.05 -19.44 7.67
N HIS A 643 23.20 -19.89 6.43
CA HIS A 643 24.15 -19.29 5.46
C HIS A 643 23.48 -18.83 4.18
N ARG A 644 22.34 -19.41 3.80
CA ARG A 644 21.63 -19.10 2.56
C ARG A 644 21.12 -17.66 2.49
N VAL A 645 21.07 -17.13 1.29
CA VAL A 645 20.43 -15.85 1.00
C VAL A 645 19.09 -16.09 0.34
N LEU A 646 18.02 -15.59 0.95
CA LEU A 646 16.67 -15.63 0.40
C LEU A 646 16.16 -14.20 0.16
N ARG A 647 15.66 -13.94 -1.02
CA ARG A 647 14.92 -12.70 -1.32
C ARG A 647 13.44 -12.95 -1.08
N ARG A 648 12.88 -12.30 -0.07
CA ARG A 648 11.45 -12.35 0.21
C ARG A 648 10.70 -11.63 -0.90
N VAL A 649 9.68 -12.28 -1.45
CA VAL A 649 8.77 -11.64 -2.41
C VAL A 649 7.79 -10.77 -1.63
N ARG A 650 7.70 -9.50 -1.99
CA ARG A 650 6.78 -8.53 -1.38
C ARG A 650 5.94 -7.90 -2.46
N ILE A 651 4.72 -7.57 -2.13
CA ILE A 651 3.86 -6.71 -2.92
C ILE A 651 3.84 -5.39 -2.15
N GLU A 652 4.66 -4.44 -2.58
CA GLU A 652 4.76 -3.11 -1.93
C GLU A 652 3.64 -2.21 -2.45
N ASP A 653 3.34 -2.29 -3.74
CA ASP A 653 2.18 -1.69 -4.36
C ASP A 653 1.41 -2.75 -5.18
N VAL A 654 0.13 -2.94 -4.85
CA VAL A 654 -0.72 -3.94 -5.51
C VAL A 654 -1.03 -3.51 -6.95
N GLU A 655 -1.18 -2.23 -7.20
CA GLU A 655 -1.51 -1.69 -8.52
C GLU A 655 -0.32 -1.80 -9.47
N ASP A 656 0.86 -1.44 -8.99
CA ASP A 656 2.11 -1.58 -9.75
C ASP A 656 2.43 -3.04 -10.06
N ALA A 657 2.29 -3.94 -9.08
CA ALA A 657 2.49 -5.37 -9.30
C ALA A 657 1.54 -5.91 -10.37
N GLU A 658 0.25 -5.57 -10.32
CA GLU A 658 -0.74 -5.96 -11.30
C GLU A 658 -0.42 -5.40 -12.69
N HIS A 659 -0.02 -4.12 -12.74
CA HIS A 659 0.41 -3.48 -13.97
C HIS A 659 1.59 -4.21 -14.61
N ILE A 660 2.63 -4.49 -13.84
CA ILE A 660 3.84 -5.18 -14.31
C ILE A 660 3.51 -6.59 -14.80
N PHE A 661 2.70 -7.36 -14.06
CA PHE A 661 2.29 -8.69 -14.50
C PHE A 661 1.44 -8.63 -15.78
N SER A 662 0.54 -7.68 -15.90
CA SER A 662 -0.28 -7.49 -17.11
C SER A 662 0.57 -7.04 -18.29
N LEU A 663 1.53 -6.17 -18.08
CA LEU A 663 2.47 -5.67 -19.09
C LEU A 663 3.40 -6.79 -19.59
N LEU A 664 4.07 -7.48 -18.67
CA LEU A 664 5.10 -8.45 -19.02
C LEU A 664 4.52 -9.81 -19.44
N MET A 665 3.46 -10.27 -18.77
CA MET A 665 2.90 -11.62 -18.92
C MET A 665 1.57 -11.64 -19.66
N GLY A 666 0.93 -10.49 -19.88
CA GLY A 666 -0.36 -10.36 -20.58
C GLY A 666 -0.30 -10.69 -22.09
N SER A 667 -1.46 -10.65 -22.75
CA SER A 667 -1.61 -10.96 -24.18
C SER A 667 -1.19 -9.81 -25.10
N ASP A 668 -1.22 -8.56 -24.61
CA ASP A 668 -0.88 -7.39 -25.41
C ASP A 668 0.64 -7.27 -25.59
N VAL A 669 1.07 -7.21 -26.85
CA VAL A 669 2.48 -7.17 -27.23
C VAL A 669 2.99 -5.72 -27.35
N GLY A 670 2.11 -4.78 -27.69
CA GLY A 670 2.45 -3.38 -27.95
C GLY A 670 3.10 -2.71 -26.72
N PRO A 671 2.41 -2.61 -25.60
CA PRO A 671 2.94 -1.99 -24.38
C PRO A 671 4.21 -2.69 -23.85
N ARG A 672 4.28 -4.02 -23.97
CA ARG A 672 5.49 -4.77 -23.60
C ARG A 672 6.69 -4.42 -24.45
N ARG A 673 6.48 -4.27 -25.76
CA ARG A 673 7.54 -3.86 -26.69
C ARG A 673 8.06 -2.47 -26.37
N GLU A 674 7.16 -1.52 -26.10
CA GLU A 674 7.51 -0.15 -25.71
C GLU A 674 8.29 -0.12 -24.39
N PHE A 675 7.85 -0.86 -23.40
CA PHE A 675 8.56 -1.02 -22.13
C PHE A 675 9.99 -1.57 -22.32
N ILE A 676 10.15 -2.64 -23.12
CA ILE A 676 11.47 -3.22 -23.38
C ILE A 676 12.38 -2.23 -24.12
N ILE A 677 11.85 -1.50 -25.11
CA ILE A 677 12.62 -0.48 -25.83
C ILE A 677 13.01 0.67 -24.93
N GLY A 678 12.09 1.16 -24.08
CA GLY A 678 12.33 2.24 -23.12
C GLY A 678 13.38 1.87 -22.07
N SER A 679 13.34 0.63 -21.57
CA SER A 679 14.28 0.13 -20.56
C SER A 679 15.61 -0.37 -21.14
N ALA A 680 15.75 -0.48 -22.47
CA ALA A 680 16.94 -1.03 -23.10
C ALA A 680 18.24 -0.24 -22.84
N ALA A 681 18.11 1.05 -22.52
CA ALA A 681 19.25 1.91 -22.18
C ALA A 681 19.77 1.66 -20.75
N GLU A 682 18.93 1.12 -19.85
CA GLU A 682 19.25 0.87 -18.45
C GLU A 682 19.79 -0.56 -18.21
N VAL A 683 19.64 -1.43 -19.20
CA VAL A 683 20.09 -2.84 -19.07
C VAL A 683 21.58 -2.93 -19.35
N ASP A 684 22.32 -3.33 -18.33
CA ASP A 684 23.73 -3.69 -18.48
C ASP A 684 23.86 -4.91 -19.40
N ARG A 685 24.58 -4.76 -20.51
CA ARG A 685 24.74 -5.81 -21.52
C ARG A 685 25.42 -7.07 -20.98
N ASP A 686 26.19 -6.94 -19.90
CA ASP A 686 26.87 -8.07 -19.25
C ASP A 686 25.89 -8.99 -18.47
N HIS A 687 24.64 -8.54 -18.27
CA HIS A 687 23.57 -9.35 -17.68
C HIS A 687 22.70 -10.07 -18.72
N ILE A 688 22.95 -9.84 -20.02
CA ILE A 688 22.26 -10.55 -21.10
C ILE A 688 23.21 -11.63 -21.60
N ASP A 689 23.00 -12.87 -21.17
CA ASP A 689 23.64 -14.03 -21.78
C ASP A 689 23.11 -14.18 -23.21
N ALA A 690 23.88 -13.69 -24.19
CA ALA A 690 23.66 -13.90 -25.61
C ALA A 690 24.35 -15.17 -26.07
#